data_c684ea465a40868a3b3b816db4758efb
#
_entry.id   c684ea465a40868a3b3b816db4758efb
#
_cell.length_a   1.000
_cell.length_b   1.000
_cell.length_c   1.000
_cell.angle_alpha   90.00
_cell.angle_beta   90.00
_cell.angle_gamma   90.00
#
_symmetry.space_group_name_H-M   'P 1'
#
loop_
_entity.id
_entity.type
_entity.pdbx_description
1 polymer ?
#
loop_
_entity_poly.entity_id
_entity_poly.type
_entity_poly.pdbx_seq_one_letter_code
_entity_poly.pdbx_strand_id
1 'polypeptide(L)'
;QPTPEQIEQDIRLLQGRVAAIRTYSSIDGLEAAPAIARKYGLRVTAGAWIDGRWQRNEDEIGSLIHLTRTNRNIARVLVGNESILRNDLPVARLIEYIGEVRQSVRVPVATAEPWHVWLDHPELADAVDFIAIHVLPYWEGIGVDRAVDYVLMRYDMVQARYPDKPVVITEVGWPSDGRARRDAAPSAESQARFMRAWLNTARARDVDFFVMEAFDQPWKRSIEGRVGAYWGVFDAERRDKFALSGPIEPWPLWKTLAVASSLLAAAPILLFLLRFSHLQLPGQVFFAGMVQASSSALFWVIGTGMGQYQTWGTLAAWVVLLLSLVLLTGIVLAEGFEMAEVLWTRGWRRRFPPLPAREGAHLPKVSLHLPICNEPPEMVIATLDSLARLDYPDFEVLVVDNNTADEAVWRPVETHCRALGDRFRFFHLGKWPGYKAGALNFALRQTAPDAEIVGVVDSDYVVRPDWLKALAPYFERPEIGFVQSPQDHRAWRNNPFKEMINWEYAGFFRIGMVHRNERDAIIEHGTMTLIRRRAIDRVGPWAEWCICEDAEMGLRLLEAGWRSAYCVEVFGRGLVPDSFAGYKRQRHRWAFGAVQIVRRYWRWFMPGTGSRLSVGQRYHFLAGWVPWFADALNVVLLSELVPVVWTGRRRS
;
A
#
# COMPACT_ATOMS: atom_id res chain seq x y z
N GLN A 1 -14.44 -25.61 -30.81
CA GLN A 1 -15.45 -25.30 -31.84
C GLN A 1 -16.80 -25.15 -31.14
N PRO A 2 -17.62 -24.13 -31.48
CA PRO A 2 -18.93 -23.96 -30.89
C PRO A 2 -19.89 -25.04 -31.41
N THR A 3 -20.80 -25.52 -30.54
CA THR A 3 -21.85 -26.43 -30.98
C THR A 3 -23.02 -25.66 -31.55
N PRO A 4 -23.89 -26.31 -32.38
CA PRO A 4 -25.10 -25.66 -32.91
C PRO A 4 -26.01 -25.11 -31.81
N GLU A 5 -26.10 -25.77 -30.65
CA GLU A 5 -26.90 -25.36 -29.50
C GLU A 5 -26.32 -24.06 -28.87
N GLN A 6 -25.01 -23.96 -28.78
CA GLN A 6 -24.34 -22.73 -28.27
C GLN A 6 -24.57 -21.55 -29.24
N ILE A 7 -24.43 -21.80 -30.55
CA ILE A 7 -24.69 -20.80 -31.57
C ILE A 7 -26.19 -20.36 -31.50
N GLU A 8 -27.13 -21.27 -31.30
CA GLU A 8 -28.54 -20.96 -31.19
C GLU A 8 -28.86 -20.12 -29.95
N GLN A 9 -28.22 -20.41 -28.81
CA GLN A 9 -28.34 -19.60 -27.61
C GLN A 9 -27.83 -18.17 -27.84
N ASP A 10 -26.65 -18.02 -28.46
CA ASP A 10 -26.07 -16.72 -28.76
C ASP A 10 -26.92 -15.91 -29.76
N ILE A 11 -27.40 -16.53 -30.84
CA ILE A 11 -28.25 -15.89 -31.84
C ILE A 11 -29.63 -15.49 -31.26
N ARG A 12 -30.17 -16.29 -30.36
CA ARG A 12 -31.41 -15.98 -29.67
C ARG A 12 -31.32 -14.70 -28.82
N LEU A 13 -30.18 -14.44 -28.18
CA LEU A 13 -29.94 -13.20 -27.43
C LEU A 13 -29.88 -11.97 -28.36
N LEU A 14 -29.45 -12.15 -29.61
CA LEU A 14 -29.35 -11.07 -30.58
C LEU A 14 -30.66 -10.77 -31.30
N GLN A 15 -31.66 -11.67 -31.20
CA GLN A 15 -32.98 -11.48 -31.84
C GLN A 15 -33.68 -10.18 -31.37
N GLY A 16 -34.14 -9.37 -32.27
CA GLY A 16 -34.77 -8.08 -31.99
C GLY A 16 -33.81 -6.95 -31.56
N ARG A 17 -32.53 -7.26 -31.41
CA ARG A 17 -31.48 -6.29 -31.05
C ARG A 17 -30.62 -5.89 -32.24
N VAL A 18 -30.45 -6.78 -33.21
CA VAL A 18 -29.66 -6.55 -34.43
C VAL A 18 -30.42 -6.96 -35.68
N ALA A 19 -30.10 -6.36 -36.83
CA ALA A 19 -30.70 -6.68 -38.13
C ALA A 19 -29.94 -7.82 -38.85
N ALA A 20 -28.64 -7.98 -38.53
CA ALA A 20 -27.79 -8.97 -39.16
C ALA A 20 -26.66 -9.38 -38.22
N ILE A 21 -26.07 -10.53 -38.49
CA ILE A 21 -24.81 -11.01 -37.86
C ILE A 21 -23.73 -11.18 -38.93
N ARG A 22 -22.46 -11.15 -38.50
CA ARG A 22 -21.30 -11.48 -39.32
C ARG A 22 -20.56 -12.68 -38.70
N THR A 23 -20.15 -13.63 -39.57
CA THR A 23 -19.26 -14.72 -39.20
C THR A 23 -17.87 -14.50 -39.82
N TYR A 24 -16.82 -15.05 -39.20
CA TYR A 24 -15.44 -14.91 -39.68
C TYR A 24 -14.95 -16.14 -40.46
N SER A 25 -15.62 -17.27 -40.28
CA SER A 25 -15.30 -18.55 -40.94
C SER A 25 -16.57 -19.24 -41.34
N SER A 26 -16.46 -20.13 -42.32
CA SER A 26 -17.53 -20.95 -42.87
C SER A 26 -17.42 -22.44 -42.52
N ILE A 27 -16.44 -22.80 -41.71
CA ILE A 27 -16.13 -24.13 -41.19
C ILE A 27 -16.04 -24.09 -39.68
N ASP A 28 -15.56 -25.18 -39.05
CA ASP A 28 -15.27 -25.27 -37.63
C ASP A 28 -16.47 -25.05 -36.69
N GLY A 29 -17.68 -25.44 -37.13
CA GLY A 29 -18.94 -25.30 -36.39
C GLY A 29 -19.73 -24.04 -36.77
N LEU A 30 -19.10 -23.03 -37.39
CA LEU A 30 -19.76 -21.80 -37.80
C LEU A 30 -20.63 -21.96 -39.05
N GLU A 31 -20.50 -23.06 -39.79
CA GLU A 31 -21.38 -23.42 -40.91
C GLU A 31 -22.85 -23.59 -40.50
N ALA A 32 -23.14 -23.84 -39.24
CA ALA A 32 -24.50 -23.91 -38.71
C ALA A 32 -25.16 -22.52 -38.53
N ALA A 33 -24.34 -21.45 -38.38
CA ALA A 33 -24.83 -20.13 -38.02
C ALA A 33 -25.86 -19.54 -39.00
N PRO A 34 -25.72 -19.61 -40.34
CA PRO A 34 -26.70 -19.06 -41.26
C PRO A 34 -28.08 -19.74 -41.17
N ALA A 35 -28.12 -21.05 -41.04
CA ALA A 35 -29.37 -21.82 -40.90
C ALA A 35 -30.09 -21.52 -39.59
N ILE A 36 -29.35 -21.36 -38.52
CA ILE A 36 -29.87 -20.98 -37.19
C ILE A 36 -30.37 -19.52 -37.25
N ALA A 37 -29.58 -18.58 -37.77
CA ALA A 37 -29.94 -17.16 -37.85
C ALA A 37 -31.26 -16.95 -38.64
N ARG A 38 -31.51 -17.79 -39.65
CA ARG A 38 -32.75 -17.76 -40.41
C ARG A 38 -33.99 -18.05 -39.56
N LYS A 39 -33.89 -18.96 -38.58
CA LYS A 39 -34.99 -19.26 -37.64
C LYS A 39 -35.42 -18.02 -36.85
N TYR A 40 -34.47 -17.12 -36.57
CA TYR A 40 -34.69 -15.91 -35.78
C TYR A 40 -34.83 -14.64 -36.64
N GLY A 41 -34.99 -14.79 -37.98
CA GLY A 41 -35.23 -13.69 -38.90
C GLY A 41 -34.01 -12.78 -39.14
N LEU A 42 -32.80 -13.23 -38.80
CA LEU A 42 -31.57 -12.44 -38.96
C LEU A 42 -30.91 -12.70 -40.32
N ARG A 43 -30.42 -11.62 -40.94
CA ARG A 43 -29.53 -11.69 -42.11
C ARG A 43 -28.14 -12.04 -41.70
N VAL A 44 -27.36 -12.62 -42.60
CA VAL A 44 -25.97 -13.02 -42.33
C VAL A 44 -25.04 -12.42 -43.38
N THR A 45 -23.94 -11.83 -42.94
CA THR A 45 -22.72 -11.62 -43.73
C THR A 45 -21.77 -12.76 -43.40
N ALA A 46 -21.66 -13.75 -44.27
CA ALA A 46 -20.87 -14.95 -44.06
C ALA A 46 -19.40 -14.71 -44.46
N GLY A 47 -18.45 -15.14 -43.65
CA GLY A 47 -17.04 -15.01 -43.93
C GLY A 47 -16.35 -16.35 -44.19
N ALA A 48 -15.29 -16.34 -45.05
CA ALA A 48 -14.29 -17.36 -45.15
C ALA A 48 -12.97 -16.81 -44.58
N TRP A 49 -12.36 -17.52 -43.64
CA TRP A 49 -11.06 -17.15 -43.07
C TRP A 49 -9.94 -17.58 -44.00
N ILE A 50 -9.27 -16.60 -44.61
CA ILE A 50 -8.18 -16.84 -45.58
C ILE A 50 -6.85 -16.49 -44.92
N ASP A 51 -5.91 -17.45 -44.95
CA ASP A 51 -4.56 -17.28 -44.41
C ASP A 51 -3.52 -18.03 -45.29
N GLY A 52 -2.29 -18.22 -44.81
CA GLY A 52 -1.21 -18.89 -45.53
C GLY A 52 -1.42 -20.40 -45.75
N ARG A 53 -2.52 -21.00 -45.28
CA ARG A 53 -2.76 -22.46 -45.38
C ARG A 53 -3.68 -22.78 -46.55
N TRP A 54 -3.11 -23.11 -47.68
CA TRP A 54 -3.83 -23.32 -48.93
C TRP A 54 -5.03 -24.29 -48.78
N GLN A 55 -4.83 -25.49 -48.25
CA GLN A 55 -5.91 -26.50 -48.14
C GLN A 55 -7.08 -25.98 -47.30
N ARG A 56 -6.81 -25.26 -46.22
CA ARG A 56 -7.85 -24.67 -45.37
C ARG A 56 -8.63 -23.58 -46.10
N ASN A 57 -7.94 -22.77 -46.92
CA ASN A 57 -8.59 -21.74 -47.73
C ASN A 57 -9.58 -22.37 -48.73
N GLU A 58 -9.22 -23.48 -49.36
CA GLU A 58 -10.13 -24.21 -50.28
C GLU A 58 -11.36 -24.75 -49.53
N ASP A 59 -11.17 -25.32 -48.33
CA ASP A 59 -12.25 -25.81 -47.48
C ASP A 59 -13.19 -24.68 -47.04
N GLU A 60 -12.66 -23.52 -46.62
CA GLU A 60 -13.42 -22.31 -46.27
C GLU A 60 -14.22 -21.79 -47.48
N ILE A 61 -13.62 -21.67 -48.66
CA ILE A 61 -14.23 -21.19 -49.90
C ILE A 61 -15.33 -22.15 -50.34
N GLY A 62 -15.05 -23.44 -50.37
CA GLY A 62 -16.01 -24.48 -50.76
C GLY A 62 -17.25 -24.49 -49.84
N SER A 63 -17.01 -24.39 -48.53
CA SER A 63 -18.07 -24.25 -47.52
C SER A 63 -18.87 -22.97 -47.73
N LEU A 64 -18.20 -21.81 -47.87
CA LEU A 64 -18.85 -20.53 -48.07
C LEU A 64 -19.80 -20.54 -49.29
N ILE A 65 -19.35 -21.06 -50.43
CA ILE A 65 -20.14 -21.21 -51.64
C ILE A 65 -21.35 -22.14 -51.40
N HIS A 66 -21.15 -23.29 -50.73
CA HIS A 66 -22.22 -24.18 -50.36
C HIS A 66 -23.27 -23.49 -49.45
N LEU A 67 -22.87 -22.75 -48.46
CA LEU A 67 -23.73 -22.03 -47.51
C LEU A 67 -24.62 -20.99 -48.25
N THR A 68 -24.07 -20.26 -49.22
CA THR A 68 -24.87 -19.28 -49.99
C THR A 68 -25.97 -19.93 -50.83
N ARG A 69 -25.77 -21.18 -51.31
CA ARG A 69 -26.77 -21.94 -52.06
C ARG A 69 -27.87 -22.48 -51.18
N THR A 70 -27.61 -22.81 -49.94
CA THR A 70 -28.51 -23.46 -49.02
C THR A 70 -29.26 -22.49 -48.07
N ASN A 71 -28.71 -21.26 -47.85
CA ASN A 71 -29.21 -20.30 -46.91
C ASN A 71 -29.53 -18.92 -47.58
N ARG A 72 -30.82 -18.69 -47.84
CA ARG A 72 -31.30 -17.44 -48.53
C ARG A 72 -31.17 -16.17 -47.69
N ASN A 73 -30.89 -16.29 -46.38
CA ASN A 73 -30.67 -15.16 -45.46
C ASN A 73 -29.19 -14.67 -45.47
N ILE A 74 -28.31 -15.32 -46.21
CA ILE A 74 -26.99 -14.76 -46.46
C ILE A 74 -27.17 -13.61 -47.46
N ALA A 75 -26.86 -12.38 -46.99
CA ALA A 75 -27.07 -11.15 -47.76
C ALA A 75 -25.81 -10.73 -48.52
N ARG A 76 -24.64 -11.08 -48.02
CA ARG A 76 -23.33 -10.81 -48.63
C ARG A 76 -22.25 -11.75 -48.05
N VAL A 77 -21.08 -11.85 -48.69
CA VAL A 77 -19.97 -12.68 -48.22
C VAL A 77 -18.68 -11.90 -48.18
N LEU A 78 -17.78 -12.33 -47.28
CA LEU A 78 -16.42 -11.80 -47.11
C LEU A 78 -15.42 -12.92 -47.33
N VAL A 79 -14.44 -12.70 -48.23
CA VAL A 79 -13.35 -13.62 -48.51
C VAL A 79 -12.08 -13.04 -47.93
N GLY A 80 -11.68 -13.54 -46.75
CA GLY A 80 -10.57 -12.99 -45.96
C GLY A 80 -11.01 -11.96 -44.93
N ASN A 81 -10.27 -11.91 -43.82
CA ASN A 81 -10.39 -10.94 -42.75
C ASN A 81 -8.99 -10.49 -42.35
N GLU A 82 -8.63 -9.25 -42.63
CA GLU A 82 -7.30 -8.68 -42.37
C GLU A 82 -6.13 -9.51 -42.92
N SER A 83 -6.38 -10.24 -44.02
CA SER A 83 -5.40 -11.14 -44.60
C SER A 83 -4.18 -10.39 -45.17
N ILE A 84 -4.39 -9.17 -45.65
CA ILE A 84 -3.30 -8.29 -46.11
C ILE A 84 -2.63 -7.60 -44.94
N LEU A 85 -3.40 -7.07 -43.97
CA LEU A 85 -2.85 -6.46 -42.74
C LEU A 85 -1.90 -7.43 -42.02
N ARG A 86 -2.31 -8.69 -41.86
CA ARG A 86 -1.51 -9.73 -41.23
C ARG A 86 -0.36 -10.27 -42.08
N ASN A 87 -0.31 -9.85 -43.37
CA ASN A 87 0.65 -10.36 -44.33
C ASN A 87 0.61 -11.89 -44.48
N ASP A 88 -0.62 -12.46 -44.46
CA ASP A 88 -0.85 -13.90 -44.59
C ASP A 88 -0.66 -14.39 -46.03
N LEU A 89 -0.96 -13.53 -47.02
CA LEU A 89 -0.78 -13.82 -48.46
C LEU A 89 -0.64 -12.54 -49.30
N PRO A 90 -0.08 -12.62 -50.52
CA PRO A 90 -0.01 -11.50 -51.44
C PRO A 90 -1.40 -11.06 -51.91
N VAL A 91 -1.58 -9.75 -52.17
CA VAL A 91 -2.83 -9.14 -52.65
C VAL A 91 -3.36 -9.86 -53.90
N ALA A 92 -2.51 -10.17 -54.86
CA ALA A 92 -2.89 -10.88 -56.07
C ALA A 92 -3.57 -12.23 -55.78
N ARG A 93 -3.07 -12.98 -54.78
CA ARG A 93 -3.63 -14.26 -54.38
C ARG A 93 -5.01 -14.12 -53.71
N LEU A 94 -5.19 -13.07 -52.90
CA LEU A 94 -6.48 -12.77 -52.30
C LEU A 94 -7.51 -12.41 -53.38
N ILE A 95 -7.10 -11.63 -54.42
CA ILE A 95 -7.93 -11.30 -55.56
C ILE A 95 -8.36 -12.55 -56.35
N GLU A 96 -7.49 -13.55 -56.50
CA GLU A 96 -7.86 -14.82 -57.14
C GLU A 96 -8.99 -15.54 -56.37
N TYR A 97 -8.85 -15.66 -55.05
CA TYR A 97 -9.88 -16.26 -54.18
C TYR A 97 -11.21 -15.47 -54.20
N ILE A 98 -11.15 -14.13 -54.20
CA ILE A 98 -12.32 -13.28 -54.33
C ILE A 98 -13.01 -13.54 -55.67
N GLY A 99 -12.23 -13.62 -56.77
CA GLY A 99 -12.71 -13.90 -58.12
C GLY A 99 -13.43 -15.25 -58.25
N GLU A 100 -12.87 -16.29 -57.62
CA GLU A 100 -13.47 -17.64 -57.60
C GLU A 100 -14.83 -17.64 -56.90
N VAL A 101 -14.92 -17.01 -55.70
CA VAL A 101 -16.16 -16.91 -54.96
C VAL A 101 -17.18 -16.07 -55.74
N ARG A 102 -16.78 -14.92 -56.33
CA ARG A 102 -17.62 -14.00 -57.07
C ARG A 102 -18.27 -14.66 -58.30
N GLN A 103 -17.54 -15.56 -58.96
CA GLN A 103 -18.09 -16.34 -60.07
C GLN A 103 -19.08 -17.43 -59.62
N SER A 104 -19.01 -17.87 -58.38
CA SER A 104 -19.73 -19.02 -57.85
C SER A 104 -21.01 -18.68 -57.07
N VAL A 105 -21.16 -17.41 -56.62
CA VAL A 105 -22.30 -16.95 -55.79
C VAL A 105 -23.11 -15.84 -56.47
N ARG A 106 -24.33 -15.58 -55.93
CA ARG A 106 -25.22 -14.51 -56.44
C ARG A 106 -25.34 -13.32 -55.49
N VAL A 107 -24.68 -13.36 -54.37
CA VAL A 107 -24.67 -12.30 -53.36
C VAL A 107 -23.39 -11.46 -53.51
N PRO A 108 -23.41 -10.18 -53.07
CA PRO A 108 -22.21 -9.34 -53.15
C PRO A 108 -21.03 -9.92 -52.39
N VAL A 109 -19.86 -9.80 -52.97
CA VAL A 109 -18.59 -10.33 -52.45
C VAL A 109 -17.62 -9.20 -52.17
N ALA A 110 -16.93 -9.24 -51.01
CA ALA A 110 -15.82 -8.36 -50.65
C ALA A 110 -14.77 -9.12 -49.87
N THR A 111 -13.69 -8.43 -49.48
CA THR A 111 -12.79 -8.80 -48.37
C THR A 111 -12.90 -7.76 -47.27
N ALA A 112 -12.58 -8.12 -46.03
CA ALA A 112 -12.62 -7.20 -44.93
C ALA A 112 -11.20 -6.83 -44.45
N GLU A 113 -10.85 -5.55 -44.60
CA GLU A 113 -9.51 -5.02 -44.27
C GLU A 113 -9.63 -3.68 -43.52
N PRO A 114 -8.61 -3.25 -42.77
CA PRO A 114 -8.58 -1.89 -42.21
C PRO A 114 -8.63 -0.81 -43.31
N TRP A 115 -9.22 0.33 -42.96
CA TRP A 115 -9.46 1.45 -43.88
C TRP A 115 -8.23 1.85 -44.73
N HIS A 116 -7.03 1.82 -44.16
CA HIS A 116 -5.77 2.21 -44.84
C HIS A 116 -5.37 1.19 -45.88
N VAL A 117 -5.59 -0.11 -45.69
CA VAL A 117 -5.28 -1.16 -46.66
C VAL A 117 -5.99 -0.90 -47.99
N TRP A 118 -7.26 -0.44 -47.93
CA TRP A 118 -7.99 -0.09 -49.13
C TRP A 118 -7.41 1.11 -49.88
N LEU A 119 -6.74 2.03 -49.17
CA LEU A 119 -6.08 3.17 -49.79
C LEU A 119 -4.70 2.78 -50.39
N ASP A 120 -4.01 1.87 -49.73
CA ASP A 120 -2.68 1.40 -50.11
C ASP A 120 -2.74 0.38 -51.28
N HIS A 121 -3.87 -0.36 -51.42
CA HIS A 121 -4.08 -1.41 -52.41
C HIS A 121 -5.36 -1.19 -53.22
N PRO A 122 -5.39 -0.15 -54.08
CA PRO A 122 -6.59 0.18 -54.86
C PRO A 122 -7.06 -0.95 -55.82
N GLU A 123 -6.17 -1.87 -56.20
CA GLU A 123 -6.50 -3.05 -57.00
C GLU A 123 -7.51 -4.00 -56.36
N LEU A 124 -7.62 -4.00 -55.02
CA LEU A 124 -8.64 -4.76 -54.30
C LEU A 124 -10.05 -4.25 -54.60
N ALA A 125 -10.20 -2.94 -54.79
CA ALA A 125 -11.49 -2.34 -55.05
C ALA A 125 -12.11 -2.81 -56.35
N ASP A 126 -11.31 -3.11 -57.39
CA ASP A 126 -11.81 -3.61 -58.67
C ASP A 126 -12.30 -5.06 -58.57
N ALA A 127 -11.74 -5.83 -57.65
CA ALA A 127 -12.07 -7.24 -57.48
C ALA A 127 -13.38 -7.49 -56.68
N VAL A 128 -13.88 -6.49 -55.94
CA VAL A 128 -15.02 -6.65 -55.01
C VAL A 128 -16.29 -5.91 -55.47
N ASP A 129 -17.45 -6.26 -54.91
CA ASP A 129 -18.72 -5.60 -55.16
C ASP A 129 -19.01 -4.44 -54.21
N PHE A 130 -18.41 -4.42 -53.03
CA PHE A 130 -18.51 -3.37 -52.01
C PHE A 130 -17.17 -3.28 -51.25
N ILE A 131 -16.93 -2.17 -50.58
CA ILE A 131 -15.73 -1.95 -49.74
C ILE A 131 -16.09 -2.27 -48.31
N ALA A 132 -15.37 -3.21 -47.68
CA ALA A 132 -15.60 -3.62 -46.29
C ALA A 132 -14.42 -3.18 -45.40
N ILE A 133 -14.63 -2.15 -44.57
CA ILE A 133 -13.57 -1.53 -43.79
C ILE A 133 -13.66 -1.86 -42.32
N HIS A 134 -12.51 -1.96 -41.64
CA HIS A 134 -12.39 -1.94 -40.18
C HIS A 134 -11.93 -0.57 -39.74
N VAL A 135 -12.62 0.00 -38.73
CA VAL A 135 -12.25 1.27 -38.10
C VAL A 135 -12.35 1.15 -36.59
N LEU A 136 -11.24 0.94 -35.93
CA LEU A 136 -11.15 0.68 -34.51
C LEU A 136 -10.30 1.76 -33.82
N PRO A 137 -10.90 2.88 -33.36
CA PRO A 137 -10.19 4.05 -32.83
C PRO A 137 -9.26 3.75 -31.67
N TYR A 138 -9.57 2.72 -30.86
CA TYR A 138 -8.70 2.29 -29.78
C TYR A 138 -7.30 1.90 -30.26
N TRP A 139 -7.20 1.11 -31.32
CA TRP A 139 -5.91 0.67 -31.87
C TRP A 139 -5.06 1.84 -32.42
N GLU A 140 -5.74 2.91 -32.83
CA GLU A 140 -5.10 4.15 -33.29
C GLU A 140 -4.75 5.10 -32.15
N GLY A 141 -5.16 4.78 -30.90
CA GLY A 141 -4.90 5.59 -29.73
C GLY A 141 -5.75 6.86 -29.63
N ILE A 142 -6.91 6.89 -30.26
CA ILE A 142 -7.84 8.02 -30.28
C ILE A 142 -8.74 7.97 -29.05
N GLY A 143 -8.80 9.04 -28.27
CA GLY A 143 -9.67 9.12 -27.07
C GLY A 143 -11.15 9.01 -27.41
N VAL A 144 -11.94 8.46 -26.48
CA VAL A 144 -13.36 8.14 -26.68
C VAL A 144 -14.21 9.33 -27.14
N ASP A 145 -13.87 10.53 -26.68
CA ASP A 145 -14.57 11.77 -27.05
C ASP A 145 -14.44 12.15 -28.53
N ARG A 146 -13.38 11.70 -29.18
CA ARG A 146 -13.09 11.96 -30.61
C ARG A 146 -13.27 10.72 -31.48
N ALA A 147 -13.61 9.59 -30.85
CA ALA A 147 -13.58 8.30 -31.55
C ALA A 147 -14.63 8.19 -32.64
N VAL A 148 -15.86 8.70 -32.42
CA VAL A 148 -16.91 8.66 -33.44
C VAL A 148 -16.58 9.55 -34.64
N ASP A 149 -16.09 10.76 -34.40
CA ASP A 149 -15.65 11.67 -35.48
C ASP A 149 -14.51 11.05 -36.29
N TYR A 150 -13.60 10.35 -35.61
CA TYR A 150 -12.52 9.62 -36.27
C TYR A 150 -13.07 8.52 -37.18
N VAL A 151 -14.02 7.70 -36.70
CA VAL A 151 -14.65 6.65 -37.52
C VAL A 151 -15.29 7.26 -38.78
N LEU A 152 -16.05 8.32 -38.62
CA LEU A 152 -16.69 9.00 -39.75
C LEU A 152 -15.69 9.59 -40.74
N MET A 153 -14.63 10.23 -40.23
CA MET A 153 -13.56 10.78 -41.07
C MET A 153 -12.91 9.69 -41.93
N ARG A 154 -12.67 8.51 -41.38
CA ARG A 154 -12.07 7.39 -42.14
C ARG A 154 -13.07 6.78 -43.11
N TYR A 155 -14.33 6.64 -42.74
CA TYR A 155 -15.41 6.22 -43.59
C TYR A 155 -15.56 7.17 -44.80
N ASP A 156 -15.68 8.47 -44.56
CA ASP A 156 -15.84 9.51 -45.57
C ASP A 156 -14.62 9.55 -46.54
N MET A 157 -13.40 9.33 -46.03
CA MET A 157 -12.18 9.26 -46.81
C MET A 157 -12.22 8.09 -47.79
N VAL A 158 -12.64 6.90 -47.38
CA VAL A 158 -12.75 5.71 -48.22
C VAL A 158 -13.91 5.87 -49.21
N GLN A 159 -15.05 6.40 -48.76
CA GLN A 159 -16.19 6.67 -49.65
C GLN A 159 -15.85 7.69 -50.73
N ALA A 160 -15.10 8.73 -50.43
CA ALA A 160 -14.66 9.71 -51.40
C ALA A 160 -13.65 9.11 -52.40
N ARG A 161 -12.82 8.13 -51.99
CA ARG A 161 -11.88 7.44 -52.88
C ARG A 161 -12.59 6.47 -53.85
N TYR A 162 -13.72 5.87 -53.41
CA TYR A 162 -14.50 4.89 -54.17
C TYR A 162 -15.97 5.26 -54.25
N PRO A 163 -16.34 6.34 -54.95
CA PRO A 163 -17.70 6.88 -54.94
C PRO A 163 -18.77 5.94 -55.55
N ASP A 164 -18.35 5.06 -56.46
CA ASP A 164 -19.23 4.13 -57.15
C ASP A 164 -19.44 2.81 -56.41
N LYS A 165 -18.83 2.61 -55.23
CA LYS A 165 -18.96 1.39 -54.46
C LYS A 165 -19.56 1.64 -53.10
N PRO A 166 -20.53 0.82 -52.66
CA PRO A 166 -21.02 0.88 -51.28
C PRO A 166 -19.86 0.61 -50.27
N VAL A 167 -19.79 1.40 -49.22
CA VAL A 167 -18.84 1.19 -48.11
C VAL A 167 -19.59 0.66 -46.92
N VAL A 168 -19.10 -0.42 -46.31
CA VAL A 168 -19.63 -1.05 -45.13
C VAL A 168 -18.53 -1.09 -44.07
N ILE A 169 -18.84 -0.62 -42.89
CA ILE A 169 -17.90 -0.77 -41.75
C ILE A 169 -18.14 -2.16 -41.13
N THR A 170 -17.21 -3.08 -41.39
CA THR A 170 -17.36 -4.46 -40.95
C THR A 170 -16.85 -4.74 -39.55
N GLU A 171 -16.07 -3.78 -38.97
CA GLU A 171 -15.71 -3.78 -37.56
C GLU A 171 -15.62 -2.35 -37.02
N VAL A 172 -16.43 -2.05 -36.02
CA VAL A 172 -16.37 -0.83 -35.22
C VAL A 172 -16.73 -1.15 -33.77
N GLY A 173 -15.98 -0.61 -32.83
CA GLY A 173 -16.21 -0.92 -31.43
C GLY A 173 -15.26 -0.18 -30.49
N TRP A 174 -15.46 -0.43 -29.20
CA TRP A 174 -14.60 0.07 -28.12
C TRP A 174 -14.48 -0.99 -27.03
N PRO A 175 -13.25 -1.27 -26.52
CA PRO A 175 -13.07 -2.28 -25.48
C PRO A 175 -13.48 -1.74 -24.09
N SER A 176 -14.05 -2.61 -23.27
CA SER A 176 -14.50 -2.24 -21.92
C SER A 176 -13.42 -2.40 -20.84
N ASP A 177 -12.30 -3.06 -21.15
CA ASP A 177 -11.15 -3.23 -20.23
C ASP A 177 -9.88 -3.46 -21.05
N GLY A 178 -8.74 -3.22 -20.41
CA GLY A 178 -7.42 -3.38 -21.01
C GLY A 178 -6.49 -2.22 -20.67
N ARG A 179 -5.35 -2.16 -21.33
CA ARG A 179 -4.39 -1.05 -21.19
C ARG A 179 -4.84 0.16 -22.00
N ALA A 180 -4.64 1.34 -21.46
CA ALA A 180 -4.75 2.56 -22.27
C ALA A 180 -3.68 2.56 -23.38
N ARG A 181 -4.07 3.03 -24.56
CA ARG A 181 -3.17 3.24 -25.69
C ARG A 181 -3.24 4.71 -26.08
N ARG A 182 -2.20 5.49 -25.78
CA ARG A 182 -2.23 6.95 -25.89
C ARG A 182 -3.46 7.52 -25.16
N ASP A 183 -4.35 8.22 -25.88
CA ASP A 183 -5.58 8.83 -25.33
C ASP A 183 -6.74 7.83 -25.20
N ALA A 184 -6.61 6.63 -25.78
CA ALA A 184 -7.65 5.61 -25.74
C ALA A 184 -7.61 4.80 -24.44
N ALA A 185 -8.49 5.08 -23.50
CA ALA A 185 -8.63 4.37 -22.24
C ALA A 185 -9.84 3.41 -22.28
N PRO A 186 -9.62 2.08 -22.25
CA PRO A 186 -10.70 1.09 -22.16
C PRO A 186 -11.38 1.16 -20.80
N SER A 187 -12.71 1.21 -20.82
CA SER A 187 -13.53 1.08 -19.62
C SER A 187 -14.98 0.78 -20.04
N ALA A 188 -15.79 0.21 -19.14
CA ALA A 188 -17.22 0.01 -19.39
C ALA A 188 -17.94 1.34 -19.70
N GLU A 189 -17.53 2.42 -19.03
CA GLU A 189 -18.03 3.76 -19.29
C GLU A 189 -17.66 4.23 -20.71
N SER A 190 -16.38 4.14 -21.10
CA SER A 190 -15.93 4.53 -22.43
C SER A 190 -16.59 3.71 -23.53
N GLN A 191 -16.75 2.40 -23.32
CA GLN A 191 -17.48 1.54 -24.26
C GLN A 191 -18.94 2.00 -24.41
N ALA A 192 -19.64 2.25 -23.32
CA ALA A 192 -21.03 2.72 -23.36
C ALA A 192 -21.15 4.10 -24.02
N ARG A 193 -20.27 5.05 -23.73
CA ARG A 193 -20.24 6.37 -24.36
C ARG A 193 -20.00 6.27 -25.87
N PHE A 194 -19.03 5.49 -26.28
CA PHE A 194 -18.72 5.25 -27.69
C PHE A 194 -19.93 4.63 -28.39
N MET A 195 -20.46 3.52 -27.87
CA MET A 195 -21.55 2.80 -28.52
C MET A 195 -22.82 3.62 -28.67
N ARG A 196 -23.20 4.40 -27.62
CA ARG A 196 -24.38 5.28 -27.71
C ARG A 196 -24.21 6.39 -28.75
N ALA A 197 -23.03 7.03 -28.75
CA ALA A 197 -22.70 8.07 -29.72
C ALA A 197 -22.67 7.49 -31.14
N TRP A 198 -21.98 6.34 -31.32
CA TRP A 198 -21.89 5.67 -32.62
C TRP A 198 -23.26 5.25 -33.19
N LEU A 199 -24.08 4.56 -32.39
CA LEU A 199 -25.39 4.09 -32.85
C LEU A 199 -26.32 5.25 -33.31
N ASN A 200 -26.31 6.37 -32.56
CA ASN A 200 -27.08 7.54 -32.93
C ASN A 200 -26.56 8.19 -34.24
N THR A 201 -25.23 8.30 -34.36
CA THR A 201 -24.59 8.97 -35.50
C THR A 201 -24.67 8.11 -36.76
N ALA A 202 -24.39 6.81 -36.65
CA ALA A 202 -24.49 5.87 -37.77
C ALA A 202 -25.91 5.80 -38.35
N ARG A 203 -26.94 5.82 -37.47
CA ARG A 203 -28.33 5.90 -37.89
C ARG A 203 -28.62 7.22 -38.63
N ALA A 204 -28.15 8.34 -38.11
CA ALA A 204 -28.39 9.65 -38.71
C ALA A 204 -27.69 9.82 -40.09
N ARG A 205 -26.61 9.12 -40.29
CA ARG A 205 -25.79 9.13 -41.52
C ARG A 205 -26.08 7.96 -42.46
N ASP A 206 -27.01 7.08 -42.12
CA ASP A 206 -27.34 5.84 -42.86
C ASP A 206 -26.12 4.98 -43.18
N VAL A 207 -25.21 4.84 -42.22
CA VAL A 207 -23.99 4.03 -42.36
C VAL A 207 -24.30 2.57 -42.04
N ASP A 208 -23.97 1.65 -42.96
CA ASP A 208 -24.07 0.20 -42.74
C ASP A 208 -22.83 -0.29 -41.99
N PHE A 209 -23.04 -0.96 -40.85
CA PHE A 209 -21.96 -1.37 -39.96
C PHE A 209 -22.23 -2.65 -39.18
N PHE A 210 -21.13 -3.26 -38.71
CA PHE A 210 -21.13 -4.35 -37.72
C PHE A 210 -20.29 -3.93 -36.50
N VAL A 211 -20.85 -4.18 -35.30
CA VAL A 211 -20.17 -3.94 -34.03
C VAL A 211 -19.19 -5.08 -33.77
N MET A 212 -17.97 -4.75 -33.48
CA MET A 212 -16.97 -5.66 -32.92
C MET A 212 -17.03 -5.56 -31.39
N GLU A 213 -17.56 -6.52 -30.65
CA GLU A 213 -18.18 -7.79 -31.07
C GLU A 213 -19.38 -8.10 -30.16
N ALA A 214 -20.10 -9.18 -30.43
CA ALA A 214 -21.28 -9.49 -29.62
C ALA A 214 -20.92 -9.87 -28.20
N PHE A 215 -19.97 -10.77 -28.00
CA PHE A 215 -19.61 -11.36 -26.70
C PHE A 215 -18.14 -11.20 -26.41
N ASP A 216 -17.79 -10.97 -25.14
CA ASP A 216 -16.40 -11.04 -24.67
C ASP A 216 -15.80 -12.42 -24.95
N GLN A 217 -14.54 -12.43 -25.43
CA GLN A 217 -13.84 -13.64 -25.82
C GLN A 217 -12.51 -13.79 -25.05
N PRO A 218 -12.54 -14.40 -23.85
CA PRO A 218 -11.34 -14.53 -23.00
C PRO A 218 -10.11 -15.14 -23.66
N TRP A 219 -10.31 -16.02 -24.64
CA TRP A 219 -9.21 -16.69 -25.38
C TRP A 219 -8.38 -15.72 -26.24
N LYS A 220 -8.97 -14.62 -26.71
CA LYS A 220 -8.25 -13.59 -27.48
C LYS A 220 -7.16 -12.88 -26.69
N ARG A 221 -7.18 -13.01 -25.35
CA ARG A 221 -6.14 -12.45 -24.48
C ARG A 221 -4.73 -12.95 -24.83
N SER A 222 -4.60 -14.18 -25.27
CA SER A 222 -3.31 -14.76 -25.67
C SER A 222 -2.78 -14.20 -26.98
N ILE A 223 -3.63 -13.62 -27.82
CA ILE A 223 -3.31 -13.13 -29.17
C ILE A 223 -3.18 -11.60 -29.17
N GLU A 224 -4.17 -10.90 -28.60
CA GLU A 224 -4.29 -9.43 -28.66
C GLU A 224 -4.01 -8.76 -27.30
N GLY A 225 -3.56 -9.52 -26.31
CA GLY A 225 -3.38 -9.03 -24.95
C GLY A 225 -4.71 -8.89 -24.20
N ARG A 226 -4.68 -8.20 -23.04
CA ARG A 226 -5.88 -8.09 -22.18
C ARG A 226 -7.09 -7.49 -22.92
N VAL A 227 -6.86 -6.49 -23.75
CA VAL A 227 -7.92 -5.79 -24.46
C VAL A 227 -8.71 -6.69 -25.41
N GLY A 228 -8.07 -7.67 -26.04
CA GLY A 228 -8.72 -8.59 -26.96
C GLY A 228 -9.87 -9.38 -26.36
N ALA A 229 -9.87 -9.56 -25.03
CA ALA A 229 -10.91 -10.28 -24.32
C ALA A 229 -12.21 -9.47 -24.06
N TYR A 230 -12.20 -8.14 -24.30
CA TYR A 230 -13.23 -7.25 -23.73
C TYR A 230 -13.92 -6.33 -24.76
N TRP A 231 -14.05 -6.76 -25.99
CA TRP A 231 -14.74 -6.00 -27.04
C TRP A 231 -16.26 -6.24 -27.06
N GLY A 232 -16.74 -7.32 -26.44
CA GLY A 232 -18.15 -7.70 -26.46
C GLY A 232 -19.08 -6.65 -25.90
N VAL A 233 -20.28 -6.56 -26.48
CA VAL A 233 -21.42 -5.83 -25.89
C VAL A 233 -21.98 -6.58 -24.68
N PHE A 234 -21.89 -7.92 -24.74
CA PHE A 234 -22.17 -8.83 -23.63
C PHE A 234 -20.85 -9.35 -23.03
N ASP A 235 -20.88 -9.70 -21.76
CA ASP A 235 -19.74 -10.38 -21.13
C ASP A 235 -19.61 -11.85 -21.61
N ALA A 236 -18.57 -12.54 -21.12
CA ALA A 236 -18.34 -13.94 -21.48
C ALA A 236 -19.46 -14.88 -21.01
N GLU A 237 -20.22 -14.49 -19.99
CA GLU A 237 -21.38 -15.19 -19.45
C GLU A 237 -22.71 -14.75 -20.09
N ARG A 238 -22.66 -13.98 -21.19
CA ARG A 238 -23.80 -13.49 -21.99
C ARG A 238 -24.70 -12.48 -21.25
N ARG A 239 -24.18 -11.78 -20.24
CA ARG A 239 -24.88 -10.71 -19.52
C ARG A 239 -24.62 -9.36 -20.18
N ASP A 240 -25.60 -8.46 -20.17
CA ASP A 240 -25.43 -7.09 -20.64
C ASP A 240 -24.34 -6.38 -19.79
N LYS A 241 -23.34 -5.78 -20.43
CA LYS A 241 -22.26 -5.04 -19.77
C LYS A 241 -22.67 -3.60 -19.44
N PHE A 242 -23.60 -3.02 -20.21
CA PHE A 242 -24.08 -1.66 -19.99
C PHE A 242 -25.47 -1.46 -20.61
N ALA A 243 -26.23 -0.52 -20.06
CA ALA A 243 -27.49 -0.09 -20.67
C ALA A 243 -27.19 0.87 -21.84
N LEU A 244 -27.87 0.72 -22.96
CA LEU A 244 -27.77 1.61 -24.11
C LEU A 244 -28.48 2.97 -23.88
N SER A 245 -29.23 3.12 -22.79
CA SER A 245 -29.89 4.34 -22.36
C SER A 245 -29.80 4.48 -20.83
N GLY A 246 -30.06 5.68 -20.30
CA GLY A 246 -30.01 5.96 -18.86
C GLY A 246 -28.60 6.19 -18.30
N PRO A 247 -28.42 6.31 -17.00
CA PRO A 247 -27.12 6.54 -16.37
C PRO A 247 -26.18 5.33 -16.53
N ILE A 248 -24.91 5.60 -16.69
CA ILE A 248 -23.85 4.56 -16.71
C ILE A 248 -23.32 4.43 -15.30
N GLU A 249 -23.34 3.23 -14.73
CA GLU A 249 -22.73 2.94 -13.43
C GLU A 249 -21.32 2.35 -13.65
N PRO A 250 -20.24 3.12 -13.44
CA PRO A 250 -18.85 2.62 -13.62
C PRO A 250 -18.51 1.49 -12.67
N TRP A 251 -19.22 1.43 -11.54
CA TRP A 251 -18.98 0.49 -10.44
C TRP A 251 -20.30 -0.17 -9.96
N PRO A 252 -20.78 -1.22 -10.60
CA PRO A 252 -22.08 -1.84 -10.26
C PRO A 252 -22.15 -2.37 -8.82
N LEU A 253 -20.99 -2.77 -8.24
CA LEU A 253 -20.93 -3.34 -6.89
C LEU A 253 -20.72 -2.30 -5.77
N TRP A 254 -20.64 -1.00 -6.08
CA TRP A 254 -20.30 0.00 -5.07
C TRP A 254 -21.23 0.01 -3.86
N LYS A 255 -22.53 -0.18 -4.06
CA LYS A 255 -23.52 -0.23 -2.97
C LYS A 255 -23.26 -1.41 -2.04
N THR A 256 -23.05 -2.60 -2.61
CA THR A 256 -22.74 -3.82 -1.86
C THR A 256 -21.44 -3.67 -1.08
N LEU A 257 -20.39 -3.11 -1.71
CA LEU A 257 -19.10 -2.86 -1.07
C LEU A 257 -19.22 -1.83 0.06
N ALA A 258 -20.02 -0.76 -0.14
CA ALA A 258 -20.28 0.24 0.89
C ALA A 258 -21.00 -0.35 2.11
N VAL A 259 -22.03 -1.16 1.90
CA VAL A 259 -22.74 -1.85 2.98
C VAL A 259 -21.81 -2.83 3.69
N ALA A 260 -21.08 -3.66 2.97
CA ALA A 260 -20.15 -4.64 3.55
C ALA A 260 -19.05 -3.96 4.37
N SER A 261 -18.47 -2.85 3.87
CA SER A 261 -17.46 -2.08 4.61
C SER A 261 -18.03 -1.46 5.89
N SER A 262 -19.24 -0.95 5.86
CA SER A 262 -19.91 -0.38 7.03
C SER A 262 -20.27 -1.45 8.07
N LEU A 263 -20.70 -2.62 7.66
CA LEU A 263 -20.94 -3.76 8.56
C LEU A 263 -19.65 -4.24 9.23
N LEU A 264 -18.54 -4.32 8.49
CA LEU A 264 -17.24 -4.68 9.06
C LEU A 264 -16.77 -3.63 10.08
N ALA A 265 -16.97 -2.35 9.81
CA ALA A 265 -16.58 -1.27 10.70
C ALA A 265 -17.47 -1.14 11.95
N ALA A 266 -18.75 -1.54 11.88
CA ALA A 266 -19.72 -1.31 12.94
C ALA A 266 -19.33 -1.92 14.28
N ALA A 267 -18.87 -3.17 14.32
CA ALA A 267 -18.49 -3.84 15.55
C ALA A 267 -17.29 -3.17 16.26
N PRO A 268 -16.14 -2.93 15.60
CA PRO A 268 -15.04 -2.24 16.23
C PRO A 268 -15.38 -0.79 16.62
N ILE A 269 -16.19 -0.07 15.85
CA ILE A 269 -16.65 1.28 16.21
C ILE A 269 -17.50 1.20 17.49
N LEU A 270 -18.48 0.30 17.57
CA LEU A 270 -19.33 0.15 18.75
C LEU A 270 -18.51 -0.20 19.99
N LEU A 271 -17.61 -1.18 19.88
CA LEU A 271 -16.72 -1.57 20.97
C LEU A 271 -15.84 -0.41 21.43
N PHE A 272 -15.32 0.37 20.48
CA PHE A 272 -14.54 1.57 20.79
C PHE A 272 -15.36 2.61 21.54
N LEU A 273 -16.55 2.96 21.07
CA LEU A 273 -17.43 3.95 21.71
C LEU A 273 -17.83 3.54 23.14
N LEU A 274 -18.14 2.26 23.34
CA LEU A 274 -18.46 1.73 24.66
C LEU A 274 -17.25 1.74 25.60
N ARG A 275 -16.07 1.36 25.11
CA ARG A 275 -14.86 1.21 25.94
C ARG A 275 -14.17 2.53 26.24
N PHE A 276 -14.24 3.51 25.32
CA PHE A 276 -13.55 4.79 25.37
C PHE A 276 -14.50 5.99 25.47
N SER A 277 -15.58 5.82 26.24
CA SER A 277 -16.58 6.87 26.52
C SER A 277 -15.99 8.11 27.23
N HIS A 278 -14.80 8.00 27.82
CA HIS A 278 -14.08 9.10 28.45
C HIS A 278 -13.49 10.10 27.43
N LEU A 279 -13.43 9.76 26.14
CA LEU A 279 -13.03 10.69 25.10
C LEU A 279 -14.12 11.72 24.81
N GLN A 280 -13.73 12.91 24.40
CA GLN A 280 -14.62 13.92 23.87
C GLN A 280 -15.18 13.47 22.51
N LEU A 281 -16.35 14.01 22.12
CA LEU A 281 -17.02 13.64 20.88
C LEU A 281 -16.13 13.76 19.63
N PRO A 282 -15.31 14.82 19.44
CA PRO A 282 -14.43 14.90 18.26
C PRO A 282 -13.45 13.72 18.17
N GLY A 283 -12.88 13.27 19.30
CA GLY A 283 -11.98 12.12 19.32
C GLY A 283 -12.69 10.81 18.99
N GLN A 284 -13.93 10.64 19.46
CA GLN A 284 -14.75 9.47 19.12
C GLN A 284 -15.09 9.45 17.62
N VAL A 285 -15.51 10.59 17.07
CA VAL A 285 -15.83 10.73 15.62
C VAL A 285 -14.58 10.52 14.76
N PHE A 286 -13.45 11.11 15.14
CA PHE A 286 -12.18 10.94 14.44
C PHE A 286 -11.78 9.48 14.31
N PHE A 287 -11.73 8.76 15.43
CA PHE A 287 -11.31 7.35 15.40
C PHE A 287 -12.33 6.44 14.69
N ALA A 288 -13.63 6.67 14.90
CA ALA A 288 -14.69 5.94 14.19
C ALA A 288 -14.58 6.19 12.68
N GLY A 289 -14.30 7.43 12.26
CA GLY A 289 -14.05 7.78 10.86
C GLY A 289 -12.84 7.06 10.27
N MET A 290 -11.75 6.94 11.04
CA MET A 290 -10.56 6.16 10.61
C MET A 290 -10.86 4.68 10.42
N VAL A 291 -11.62 4.06 11.33
CA VAL A 291 -12.05 2.66 11.21
C VAL A 291 -12.91 2.47 9.97
N GLN A 292 -13.89 3.37 9.72
CA GLN A 292 -14.73 3.32 8.52
C GLN A 292 -13.91 3.51 7.25
N ALA A 293 -13.02 4.49 7.21
CA ALA A 293 -12.16 4.76 6.05
C ALA A 293 -11.24 3.56 5.73
N SER A 294 -10.65 2.95 6.75
CA SER A 294 -9.81 1.76 6.61
C SER A 294 -10.60 0.56 6.07
N SER A 295 -11.81 0.34 6.61
CA SER A 295 -12.71 -0.71 6.10
C SER A 295 -13.11 -0.44 4.64
N SER A 296 -13.45 0.80 4.30
CA SER A 296 -13.80 1.19 2.92
C SER A 296 -12.64 1.00 1.96
N ALA A 297 -11.41 1.36 2.36
CA ALA A 297 -10.20 1.14 1.57
C ALA A 297 -9.95 -0.35 1.29
N LEU A 298 -10.14 -1.21 2.30
CA LEU A 298 -10.02 -2.66 2.14
C LEU A 298 -11.01 -3.21 1.11
N PHE A 299 -12.29 -2.84 1.23
CA PHE A 299 -13.32 -3.29 0.28
C PHE A 299 -13.14 -2.69 -1.10
N TRP A 300 -12.61 -1.46 -1.21
CA TRP A 300 -12.26 -0.87 -2.50
C TRP A 300 -11.16 -1.67 -3.21
N VAL A 301 -10.11 -2.06 -2.49
CA VAL A 301 -9.03 -2.89 -3.04
C VAL A 301 -9.55 -4.25 -3.47
N ILE A 302 -10.37 -4.92 -2.64
CA ILE A 302 -11.00 -6.20 -2.96
C ILE A 302 -11.87 -6.07 -4.22
N GLY A 303 -12.74 -5.06 -4.28
CA GLY A 303 -13.63 -4.82 -5.43
C GLY A 303 -12.88 -4.57 -6.73
N THR A 304 -11.77 -3.81 -6.66
CA THR A 304 -10.89 -3.56 -7.81
C THR A 304 -10.23 -4.87 -8.29
N GLY A 305 -9.77 -5.71 -7.34
CA GLY A 305 -9.17 -7.01 -7.67
C GLY A 305 -10.17 -7.99 -8.30
N MET A 306 -11.40 -8.02 -7.80
CA MET A 306 -12.45 -8.90 -8.33
C MET A 306 -12.88 -8.56 -9.77
N GLY A 307 -12.77 -7.29 -10.17
CA GLY A 307 -13.06 -6.84 -11.53
C GLY A 307 -11.96 -7.14 -12.56
N GLN A 308 -10.89 -7.83 -12.15
CA GLN A 308 -9.73 -8.08 -13.02
C GLN A 308 -9.53 -9.58 -13.27
N TYR A 309 -9.17 -9.94 -14.52
CA TYR A 309 -8.70 -11.30 -14.78
C TYR A 309 -7.42 -11.59 -14.00
N GLN A 310 -7.50 -12.60 -13.15
CA GLN A 310 -6.39 -13.04 -12.30
C GLN A 310 -5.56 -14.14 -12.99
N THR A 311 -4.25 -13.94 -13.07
CA THR A 311 -3.27 -15.01 -13.28
C THR A 311 -2.71 -15.43 -11.92
N TRP A 312 -2.05 -16.57 -11.81
CA TRP A 312 -1.40 -17.00 -10.56
C TRP A 312 -0.43 -15.92 -10.01
N GLY A 313 0.32 -15.25 -10.90
CA GLY A 313 1.22 -14.15 -10.50
C GLY A 313 0.49 -12.92 -10.00
N THR A 314 -0.59 -12.49 -10.67
CA THR A 314 -1.41 -11.36 -10.21
C THR A 314 -2.16 -11.69 -8.93
N LEU A 315 -2.65 -12.92 -8.77
CA LEU A 315 -3.30 -13.36 -7.54
C LEU A 315 -2.33 -13.33 -6.36
N ALA A 316 -1.10 -13.82 -6.54
CA ALA A 316 -0.07 -13.75 -5.51
C ALA A 316 0.23 -12.29 -5.11
N ALA A 317 0.39 -11.39 -6.08
CA ALA A 317 0.59 -9.95 -5.82
C ALA A 317 -0.60 -9.33 -5.05
N TRP A 318 -1.85 -9.69 -5.41
CA TRP A 318 -3.04 -9.23 -4.67
C TRP A 318 -3.07 -9.74 -3.23
N VAL A 319 -2.68 -10.98 -2.96
CA VAL A 319 -2.61 -11.53 -1.60
C VAL A 319 -1.58 -10.76 -0.78
N VAL A 320 -0.38 -10.51 -1.32
CA VAL A 320 0.66 -9.70 -0.66
C VAL A 320 0.16 -8.29 -0.37
N LEU A 321 -0.48 -7.64 -1.36
CA LEU A 321 -1.06 -6.30 -1.20
C LEU A 321 -2.12 -6.25 -0.09
N LEU A 322 -3.04 -7.21 -0.05
CA LEU A 322 -4.08 -7.28 0.98
C LEU A 322 -3.50 -7.51 2.38
N LEU A 323 -2.53 -8.42 2.52
CA LEU A 323 -1.85 -8.64 3.80
C LEU A 323 -1.11 -7.38 4.26
N SER A 324 -0.42 -6.72 3.36
CA SER A 324 0.27 -5.45 3.63
C SER A 324 -0.71 -4.35 4.03
N LEU A 325 -1.86 -4.25 3.36
CA LEU A 325 -2.91 -3.29 3.69
C LEU A 325 -3.51 -3.54 5.08
N VAL A 326 -3.73 -4.80 5.45
CA VAL A 326 -4.23 -5.15 6.80
C VAL A 326 -3.22 -4.76 7.86
N LEU A 327 -1.93 -5.05 7.65
CA LEU A 327 -0.86 -4.65 8.57
C LEU A 327 -0.75 -3.13 8.69
N LEU A 328 -0.76 -2.41 7.56
CA LEU A 328 -0.71 -0.95 7.53
C LEU A 328 -1.94 -0.35 8.23
N THR A 329 -3.14 -0.91 8.02
CA THR A 329 -4.35 -0.50 8.73
C THR A 329 -4.19 -0.64 10.23
N GLY A 330 -3.63 -1.75 10.72
CA GLY A 330 -3.34 -1.94 12.14
C GLY A 330 -2.43 -0.84 12.72
N ILE A 331 -1.39 -0.46 11.99
CA ILE A 331 -0.47 0.62 12.36
C ILE A 331 -1.20 1.97 12.42
N VAL A 332 -1.91 2.32 11.34
CA VAL A 332 -2.64 3.60 11.23
C VAL A 332 -3.71 3.73 12.33
N LEU A 333 -4.42 2.64 12.65
CA LEU A 333 -5.41 2.65 13.72
C LEU A 333 -4.75 2.74 15.11
N ALA A 334 -3.58 2.13 15.34
CA ALA A 334 -2.86 2.26 16.60
C ALA A 334 -2.38 3.70 16.84
N GLU A 335 -1.79 4.33 15.83
CA GLU A 335 -1.36 5.74 15.88
C GLU A 335 -2.55 6.70 15.99
N GLY A 336 -3.60 6.45 15.24
CA GLY A 336 -4.84 7.23 15.31
C GLY A 336 -5.53 7.15 16.65
N PHE A 337 -5.51 5.98 17.31
CA PHE A 337 -6.00 5.83 18.66
C PHE A 337 -5.16 6.63 19.68
N GLU A 338 -3.83 6.56 19.57
CA GLU A 338 -2.92 7.34 20.41
C GLU A 338 -3.20 8.85 20.24
N MET A 339 -3.33 9.32 19.01
CA MET A 339 -3.65 10.70 18.70
C MET A 339 -5.03 11.11 19.23
N ALA A 340 -6.05 10.27 19.04
CA ALA A 340 -7.41 10.54 19.53
C ALA A 340 -7.44 10.68 21.04
N GLU A 341 -6.73 9.81 21.77
CA GLU A 341 -6.71 9.84 23.23
C GLU A 341 -5.92 11.04 23.74
N VAL A 342 -4.78 11.37 23.14
CA VAL A 342 -3.95 12.49 23.59
C VAL A 342 -4.63 13.84 23.35
N LEU A 343 -5.27 14.04 22.22
CA LEU A 343 -5.89 15.33 21.86
C LEU A 343 -7.26 15.53 22.52
N TRP A 344 -8.04 14.45 22.72
CA TRP A 344 -9.44 14.57 23.11
C TRP A 344 -9.83 13.81 24.37
N THR A 345 -8.85 13.40 25.21
CA THR A 345 -9.21 12.89 26.54
C THR A 345 -9.75 14.00 27.43
N ARG A 346 -10.77 13.68 28.24
CA ARG A 346 -11.32 14.61 29.25
C ARG A 346 -10.39 14.82 30.43
N GLY A 347 -9.47 13.92 30.66
CA GLY A 347 -8.46 13.99 31.70
C GLY A 347 -7.68 12.70 31.88
N TRP A 348 -6.41 12.85 32.24
CA TRP A 348 -5.53 11.75 32.55
C TRP A 348 -5.70 11.31 33.99
N ARG A 349 -5.79 10.02 34.25
CA ARG A 349 -5.88 9.45 35.60
C ARG A 349 -4.52 9.36 36.29
N ARG A 350 -3.48 9.12 35.49
CA ARG A 350 -2.09 9.00 35.99
C ARG A 350 -1.33 10.28 35.71
N ARG A 351 -1.26 11.17 36.68
CA ARG A 351 -0.52 12.42 36.63
C ARG A 351 0.57 12.41 37.68
N PHE A 352 1.77 12.73 37.31
CA PHE A 352 2.94 12.80 38.14
C PHE A 352 3.64 14.15 37.97
N PRO A 353 3.08 15.25 38.54
CA PRO A 353 3.71 16.57 38.47
C PRO A 353 4.92 16.60 39.40
N PRO A 354 5.87 17.57 39.21
CA PRO A 354 6.93 17.80 40.20
C PRO A 354 6.37 17.91 41.59
N LEU A 355 6.96 17.18 42.54
CA LEU A 355 6.51 17.25 43.92
C LEU A 355 7.30 18.33 44.70
N PRO A 356 6.62 19.20 45.48
CA PRO A 356 7.32 20.11 46.34
C PRO A 356 8.03 19.33 47.46
N ALA A 357 9.23 19.76 47.82
CA ALA A 357 9.90 19.23 49.00
C ALA A 357 9.04 19.52 50.26
N ARG A 358 8.67 18.49 50.99
CA ARG A 358 8.02 18.61 52.27
C ARG A 358 9.07 18.79 53.37
N GLU A 359 8.88 19.76 54.23
CA GLU A 359 9.76 19.90 55.42
C GLU A 359 9.68 18.63 56.26
N GLY A 360 10.84 18.06 56.61
CA GLY A 360 10.96 16.84 57.41
C GLY A 360 10.68 15.53 56.67
N ALA A 361 10.48 15.53 55.35
CA ALA A 361 10.37 14.29 54.58
C ALA A 361 11.73 13.58 54.50
N HIS A 362 11.71 12.25 54.58
CA HIS A 362 12.91 11.44 54.31
C HIS A 362 13.29 11.60 52.84
N LEU A 363 14.50 12.10 52.59
CA LEU A 363 15.07 12.21 51.25
C LEU A 363 16.03 11.03 51.05
N PRO A 364 15.67 10.02 50.27
CA PRO A 364 16.49 8.83 50.08
C PRO A 364 17.80 9.16 49.36
N LYS A 365 18.89 8.52 49.75
CA LYS A 365 20.20 8.68 49.09
C LYS A 365 20.11 8.19 47.63
N VAL A 366 20.66 9.01 46.72
CA VAL A 366 20.65 8.74 45.28
C VAL A 366 22.06 8.49 44.76
N SER A 367 22.27 7.36 44.07
CA SER A 367 23.52 7.09 43.35
C SER A 367 23.29 7.37 41.86
N LEU A 368 23.95 8.38 41.31
CA LEU A 368 23.88 8.75 39.91
C LEU A 368 24.98 8.05 39.13
N HIS A 369 24.59 7.26 38.13
CA HIS A 369 25.53 6.55 37.24
C HIS A 369 25.68 7.32 35.93
N LEU A 370 26.91 7.67 35.59
CA LEU A 370 27.28 8.39 34.37
C LEU A 370 28.28 7.52 33.55
N PRO A 371 27.75 6.62 32.70
CA PRO A 371 28.61 5.85 31.80
C PRO A 371 29.11 6.75 30.65
N ILE A 372 30.41 6.69 30.39
CA ILE A 372 31.07 7.42 29.29
C ILE A 372 31.93 6.47 28.47
N CYS A 373 32.10 6.78 27.16
CA CYS A 373 32.92 5.98 26.26
C CYS A 373 33.40 6.82 25.09
N ASN A 374 34.67 7.23 25.15
CA ASN A 374 35.31 8.03 24.10
C ASN A 374 34.56 9.33 23.76
N GLU A 375 34.04 9.99 24.80
CA GLU A 375 33.27 11.23 24.68
C GLU A 375 34.19 12.47 24.80
N PRO A 376 33.90 13.59 24.10
CA PRO A 376 34.64 14.82 24.24
C PRO A 376 34.70 15.29 25.71
N PRO A 377 35.86 15.57 26.29
CA PRO A 377 35.98 15.92 27.70
C PRO A 377 35.10 17.11 28.12
N GLU A 378 35.04 18.14 27.27
CA GLU A 378 34.28 19.37 27.55
C GLU A 378 32.75 19.08 27.70
N MET A 379 32.24 18.11 26.93
CA MET A 379 30.86 17.69 27.00
C MET A 379 30.57 17.00 28.34
N VAL A 380 31.41 16.06 28.73
CA VAL A 380 31.27 15.33 30.01
C VAL A 380 31.45 16.28 31.19
N ILE A 381 32.42 17.21 31.16
CA ILE A 381 32.66 18.23 32.17
C ILE A 381 31.39 19.11 32.35
N ALA A 382 30.76 19.55 31.25
CA ALA A 382 29.53 20.34 31.33
C ALA A 382 28.39 19.56 32.03
N THR A 383 28.32 18.25 31.82
CA THR A 383 27.38 17.35 32.51
C THR A 383 27.70 17.29 34.00
N LEU A 384 28.99 17.05 34.37
CA LEU A 384 29.43 17.01 35.75
C LEU A 384 29.19 18.32 36.51
N ASP A 385 29.44 19.46 35.87
CA ASP A 385 29.14 20.77 36.42
C ASP A 385 27.67 20.99 36.70
N SER A 386 26.81 20.43 35.83
CA SER A 386 25.39 20.50 36.07
C SER A 386 24.94 19.62 37.24
N LEU A 387 25.50 18.43 37.37
CA LEU A 387 25.26 17.53 38.51
C LEU A 387 25.81 18.08 39.83
N ALA A 388 26.93 18.81 39.81
CA ALA A 388 27.46 19.48 41.00
C ALA A 388 26.52 20.58 41.54
N ARG A 389 25.65 21.13 40.70
CA ARG A 389 24.63 22.15 41.08
C ARG A 389 23.33 21.57 41.55
N LEU A 390 23.18 20.25 41.70
CA LEU A 390 21.94 19.65 42.18
C LEU A 390 21.58 20.11 43.59
N ASP A 391 20.37 20.62 43.77
CA ASP A 391 19.78 20.99 45.09
C ASP A 391 19.21 19.74 45.75
N TYR A 392 20.13 18.84 46.22
CA TYR A 392 19.76 17.62 46.90
C TYR A 392 20.81 17.26 47.97
N PRO A 393 20.41 16.88 49.17
CA PRO A 393 21.35 16.78 50.28
C PRO A 393 22.31 15.59 50.18
N ASP A 394 21.78 14.41 49.81
CA ASP A 394 22.52 13.15 49.86
C ASP A 394 22.53 12.41 48.53
N PHE A 395 23.60 12.57 47.76
CA PHE A 395 23.85 11.85 46.50
C PHE A 395 25.32 11.63 46.23
N GLU A 396 25.60 10.63 45.43
CA GLU A 396 26.90 10.38 44.83
C GLU A 396 26.81 10.32 43.30
N VAL A 397 27.90 10.57 42.59
CA VAL A 397 28.02 10.45 41.13
C VAL A 397 29.15 9.46 40.80
N LEU A 398 28.81 8.37 40.15
CA LEU A 398 29.75 7.35 39.71
C LEU A 398 29.98 7.49 38.20
N VAL A 399 31.11 8.06 37.83
CA VAL A 399 31.55 8.23 36.44
C VAL A 399 32.30 6.99 36.02
N VAL A 400 31.79 6.25 35.07
CA VAL A 400 32.42 5.01 34.61
C VAL A 400 32.79 5.15 33.14
N ASP A 401 34.10 5.33 32.91
CA ASP A 401 34.69 5.36 31.58
C ASP A 401 35.06 3.94 31.15
N ASN A 402 34.48 3.47 30.07
CA ASN A 402 34.75 2.16 29.51
C ASN A 402 35.16 2.23 28.04
N ASN A 403 36.19 1.47 27.69
CA ASN A 403 36.71 1.33 26.33
C ASN A 403 37.29 2.61 25.70
N THR A 404 37.66 3.61 26.47
CA THR A 404 38.38 4.79 26.00
C THR A 404 39.90 4.52 26.13
N ALA A 405 40.60 4.47 25.00
CA ALA A 405 42.04 4.16 24.98
C ALA A 405 42.92 5.43 25.13
N ASP A 406 42.42 6.58 24.68
CA ASP A 406 43.16 7.82 24.66
C ASP A 406 43.09 8.55 26.01
N GLU A 407 44.23 8.70 26.65
CA GLU A 407 44.35 9.42 27.92
C GLU A 407 43.97 10.90 27.81
N ALA A 408 44.16 11.52 26.66
CA ALA A 408 43.76 12.90 26.43
C ALA A 408 42.23 13.10 26.51
N VAL A 409 41.45 12.03 26.36
CA VAL A 409 39.96 12.05 26.43
C VAL A 409 39.50 11.83 27.87
N TRP A 410 39.99 10.84 28.59
CA TRP A 410 39.43 10.50 29.92
C TRP A 410 40.14 11.20 31.09
N ARG A 411 41.46 11.50 31.02
CA ARG A 411 42.19 12.15 32.11
C ARG A 411 41.68 13.55 32.51
N PRO A 412 41.29 14.43 31.60
CA PRO A 412 40.65 15.70 31.97
C PRO A 412 39.39 15.51 32.81
N VAL A 413 38.56 14.48 32.43
CA VAL A 413 37.33 14.15 33.18
C VAL A 413 37.64 13.63 34.57
N GLU A 414 38.62 12.72 34.71
CA GLU A 414 39.11 12.24 36.00
C GLU A 414 39.59 13.38 36.90
N THR A 415 40.43 14.27 36.36
CA THR A 415 40.95 15.43 37.07
C THR A 415 39.79 16.36 37.54
N HIS A 416 38.80 16.58 36.68
CA HIS A 416 37.67 17.39 37.04
C HIS A 416 36.77 16.74 38.10
N CYS A 417 36.54 15.44 38.06
CA CYS A 417 35.85 14.70 39.13
C CYS A 417 36.50 14.87 40.48
N ARG A 418 37.84 14.75 40.53
CA ARG A 418 38.61 14.97 41.78
C ARG A 418 38.48 16.40 42.32
N ALA A 419 38.40 17.39 41.42
CA ALA A 419 38.22 18.78 41.82
C ALA A 419 36.81 19.08 42.37
N LEU A 420 35.78 18.32 41.94
CA LEU A 420 34.42 18.43 42.44
C LEU A 420 34.21 17.81 43.82
N GLY A 421 35.16 17.02 44.33
CA GLY A 421 35.13 16.44 45.68
C GLY A 421 34.61 15.02 45.77
N ASP A 422 34.49 14.49 46.97
CA ASP A 422 34.29 13.05 47.28
C ASP A 422 32.94 12.46 46.78
N ARG A 423 31.99 13.34 46.49
CA ARG A 423 30.71 12.88 45.88
C ARG A 423 30.88 12.37 44.47
N PHE A 424 31.98 12.73 43.76
CA PHE A 424 32.26 12.40 42.36
C PHE A 424 33.37 11.38 42.28
N ARG A 425 33.03 10.14 41.96
CA ARG A 425 33.98 9.03 41.88
C ARG A 425 34.17 8.61 40.43
N PHE A 426 35.41 8.64 39.96
CA PHE A 426 35.77 8.29 38.60
C PHE A 426 36.42 6.90 38.55
N PHE A 427 35.99 6.08 37.55
CA PHE A 427 36.51 4.75 37.29
C PHE A 427 36.85 4.60 35.82
N HIS A 428 38.11 4.32 35.49
CA HIS A 428 38.54 3.98 34.14
C HIS A 428 38.71 2.47 34.02
N LEU A 429 37.99 1.83 33.08
CA LEU A 429 37.88 0.38 32.97
C LEU A 429 38.67 -0.21 31.77
N GLY A 430 39.38 0.57 30.97
CA GLY A 430 40.09 0.08 29.79
C GLY A 430 39.13 -0.70 28.85
N LYS A 431 39.53 -1.93 28.47
CA LYS A 431 38.67 -2.84 27.72
C LYS A 431 37.67 -3.52 28.64
N TRP A 432 36.38 -3.19 28.52
CA TRP A 432 35.33 -3.72 29.36
C TRP A 432 34.15 -4.25 28.51
N PRO A 433 33.63 -5.46 28.82
CA PRO A 433 32.51 -6.05 28.08
C PRO A 433 31.16 -5.40 28.40
N GLY A 434 30.17 -5.66 27.56
CA GLY A 434 28.75 -5.31 27.84
C GLY A 434 28.39 -3.87 27.52
N TYR A 435 29.25 -3.11 26.85
CA TYR A 435 29.00 -1.72 26.44
C TYR A 435 28.48 -0.85 27.60
N LYS A 436 27.40 -0.04 27.38
CA LYS A 436 26.77 0.80 28.41
C LYS A 436 26.25 -0.03 29.58
N ALA A 437 25.57 -1.16 29.31
CA ALA A 437 25.12 -2.07 30.35
C ALA A 437 26.24 -2.59 31.26
N GLY A 438 27.40 -2.93 30.67
CA GLY A 438 28.57 -3.35 31.44
C GLY A 438 29.11 -2.26 32.36
N ALA A 439 29.15 -1.00 31.90
CA ALA A 439 29.57 0.15 32.71
C ALA A 439 28.55 0.41 33.85
N LEU A 440 27.25 0.37 33.55
CA LEU A 440 26.17 0.51 34.56
C LEU A 440 26.22 -0.60 35.60
N ASN A 441 26.49 -1.84 35.20
CA ASN A 441 26.67 -2.97 36.11
C ASN A 441 27.89 -2.83 36.98
N PHE A 442 28.98 -2.23 36.46
CA PHE A 442 30.14 -1.89 37.29
C PHE A 442 29.78 -0.81 38.30
N ALA A 443 29.14 0.29 37.87
CA ALA A 443 28.68 1.35 38.78
C ALA A 443 27.76 0.81 39.87
N LEU A 444 26.85 -0.12 39.52
CA LEU A 444 25.92 -0.75 40.48
C LEU A 444 26.67 -1.48 41.60
N ARG A 445 27.83 -2.13 41.31
CA ARG A 445 28.68 -2.76 42.32
C ARG A 445 29.41 -1.78 43.20
N GLN A 446 29.68 -0.56 42.69
CA GLN A 446 30.35 0.51 43.40
C GLN A 446 29.38 1.45 44.14
N THR A 447 28.06 1.29 43.91
CA THR A 447 26.99 2.09 44.53
C THR A 447 27.06 1.96 46.05
N ALA A 448 26.95 3.08 46.74
CA ALA A 448 26.93 3.13 48.22
C ALA A 448 25.84 2.18 48.79
N PRO A 449 26.15 1.41 49.84
CA PRO A 449 25.24 0.41 50.40
C PRO A 449 23.92 1.02 50.90
N ASP A 450 23.93 2.26 51.28
CA ASP A 450 22.80 3.05 51.79
C ASP A 450 22.01 3.80 50.70
N ALA A 451 22.46 3.70 49.44
CA ALA A 451 21.73 4.29 48.32
C ALA A 451 20.43 3.52 48.02
N GLU A 452 19.31 4.21 48.12
CA GLU A 452 17.97 3.65 47.92
C GLU A 452 17.51 3.80 46.44
N ILE A 453 18.08 4.77 45.72
CA ILE A 453 17.73 5.11 44.35
C ILE A 453 18.95 5.10 43.49
N VAL A 454 18.89 4.52 42.32
CA VAL A 454 19.89 4.61 41.25
C VAL A 454 19.34 5.50 40.14
N GLY A 455 20.05 6.54 39.79
CA GLY A 455 19.75 7.40 38.65
C GLY A 455 20.74 7.15 37.50
N VAL A 456 20.28 7.25 36.27
CA VAL A 456 21.13 7.16 35.08
C VAL A 456 21.10 8.46 34.32
N VAL A 457 22.26 8.98 33.93
CA VAL A 457 22.40 10.21 33.16
C VAL A 457 23.43 9.96 32.04
N ASP A 458 23.06 10.34 30.81
CA ASP A 458 23.99 10.28 29.68
C ASP A 458 25.02 11.43 29.73
N SER A 459 26.18 11.22 29.12
CA SER A 459 27.36 12.10 29.16
C SER A 459 27.19 13.48 28.54
N ASP A 460 26.10 13.69 27.78
CA ASP A 460 25.81 14.93 27.07
C ASP A 460 24.69 15.78 27.70
N TYR A 461 24.17 15.35 28.87
CA TYR A 461 23.03 16.01 29.52
C TYR A 461 23.43 17.15 30.45
N VAL A 462 22.78 18.28 30.31
CA VAL A 462 22.80 19.37 31.28
C VAL A 462 21.49 19.30 32.10
N VAL A 463 21.67 19.02 33.40
CA VAL A 463 20.57 18.69 34.33
C VAL A 463 20.16 19.93 35.15
N ARG A 464 18.88 20.09 35.41
CA ARG A 464 18.35 21.15 36.28
C ARG A 464 18.62 20.83 37.75
N PRO A 465 18.93 21.87 38.58
CA PRO A 465 19.22 21.67 40.00
C PRO A 465 18.13 20.97 40.80
N ASP A 466 16.87 21.16 40.46
CA ASP A 466 15.69 20.66 41.16
C ASP A 466 15.26 19.23 40.77
N TRP A 467 15.96 18.56 39.85
CA TRP A 467 15.57 17.26 39.33
C TRP A 467 15.32 16.19 40.41
N LEU A 468 16.31 15.92 41.26
CA LEU A 468 16.19 14.91 42.30
C LEU A 468 15.16 15.29 43.33
N LYS A 469 15.15 16.58 43.72
CA LYS A 469 14.23 17.12 44.72
C LYS A 469 12.74 16.99 44.30
N ALA A 470 12.49 17.13 42.98
CA ALA A 470 11.15 17.03 42.40
C ALA A 470 10.66 15.58 42.23
N LEU A 471 11.58 14.61 42.00
CA LEU A 471 11.20 13.25 41.60
C LEU A 471 11.46 12.19 42.66
N ALA A 472 12.46 12.33 43.53
CA ALA A 472 12.75 11.37 44.60
C ALA A 472 11.57 11.11 45.55
N PRO A 473 10.72 12.09 45.89
CA PRO A 473 9.57 11.85 46.74
C PRO A 473 8.54 10.84 46.20
N TYR A 474 8.54 10.54 44.90
CA TYR A 474 7.68 9.49 44.36
C TYR A 474 8.03 8.10 44.89
N PHE A 475 9.24 7.89 45.37
CA PHE A 475 9.68 6.63 46.00
C PHE A 475 9.16 6.43 47.43
N GLU A 476 8.47 7.39 48.03
CA GLU A 476 7.67 7.15 49.24
C GLU A 476 6.55 6.12 48.97
N ARG A 477 6.08 6.03 47.73
CA ARG A 477 5.13 5.00 47.28
C ARG A 477 5.87 3.68 47.06
N PRO A 478 5.61 2.63 47.87
CA PRO A 478 6.41 1.41 47.85
C PRO A 478 6.27 0.62 46.53
N GLU A 479 5.19 0.82 45.77
CA GLU A 479 4.94 0.17 44.49
C GLU A 479 5.70 0.79 43.31
N ILE A 480 6.20 2.03 43.43
CA ILE A 480 6.95 2.68 42.37
C ILE A 480 8.35 2.08 42.26
N GLY A 481 8.63 1.43 41.13
CA GLY A 481 9.91 0.86 40.79
C GLY A 481 10.84 1.83 40.05
N PHE A 482 10.29 2.67 39.19
CA PHE A 482 11.07 3.69 38.50
C PHE A 482 10.24 4.93 38.14
N VAL A 483 10.95 6.04 38.02
CA VAL A 483 10.41 7.35 37.65
C VAL A 483 11.18 7.87 36.44
N GLN A 484 10.49 8.25 35.39
CA GLN A 484 11.07 8.75 34.16
C GLN A 484 10.62 10.18 33.88
N SER A 485 11.50 11.06 33.45
CA SER A 485 11.18 12.35 32.85
C SER A 485 11.55 12.40 31.36
N PRO A 486 10.98 13.34 30.57
CA PRO A 486 11.25 13.43 29.14
C PRO A 486 12.72 13.70 28.86
N GLN A 487 13.22 13.13 27.78
CA GLN A 487 14.41 13.62 27.12
C GLN A 487 14.04 14.89 26.32
N ASP A 488 14.87 15.89 26.41
CA ASP A 488 14.80 17.13 25.64
C ASP A 488 16.20 17.50 25.15
N HIS A 489 16.33 18.41 24.23
CA HIS A 489 17.60 18.70 23.59
C HIS A 489 17.94 20.19 23.63
N ARG A 490 19.25 20.45 23.57
CA ARG A 490 19.87 21.77 23.44
C ARG A 490 20.56 21.88 22.09
N ALA A 491 20.88 23.08 21.64
CA ALA A 491 21.65 23.36 20.43
C ALA A 491 21.09 22.77 19.12
N TRP A 492 19.75 22.66 19.00
CA TRP A 492 19.09 22.13 17.81
C TRP A 492 18.52 23.24 16.89
N ARG A 493 18.29 24.44 17.43
CA ARG A 493 17.79 25.58 16.65
C ARG A 493 18.83 26.01 15.63
N ASN A 494 18.40 26.53 14.51
CA ASN A 494 19.23 26.96 13.36
C ASN A 494 19.85 25.82 12.53
N ASN A 495 19.41 24.59 12.73
CA ASN A 495 19.77 23.46 11.87
C ASN A 495 18.51 22.64 11.56
N PRO A 496 17.95 22.69 10.33
CA PRO A 496 16.71 22.01 9.98
C PRO A 496 16.73 20.50 10.25
N PHE A 497 17.87 19.85 10.07
CA PHE A 497 18.01 18.41 10.37
C PHE A 497 17.88 18.13 11.87
N LYS A 498 18.57 18.91 12.71
CA LYS A 498 18.46 18.78 14.17
C LYS A 498 17.05 19.16 14.67
N GLU A 499 16.43 20.13 14.04
CA GLU A 499 15.08 20.54 14.35
C GLU A 499 14.06 19.42 14.09
N MET A 500 14.16 18.75 12.96
CA MET A 500 13.31 17.57 12.64
C MET A 500 13.49 16.47 13.70
N ILE A 501 14.72 16.13 14.07
CA ILE A 501 14.99 15.12 15.08
C ILE A 501 14.39 15.53 16.43
N ASN A 502 14.57 16.80 16.84
CA ASN A 502 14.01 17.29 18.10
C ASN A 502 12.48 17.19 18.13
N TRP A 503 11.79 17.51 17.02
CA TRP A 503 10.34 17.37 16.93
C TRP A 503 9.88 15.90 17.01
N GLU A 504 10.61 14.97 16.40
CA GLU A 504 10.35 13.54 16.51
C GLU A 504 10.41 13.08 17.98
N TYR A 505 11.48 13.45 18.71
CA TYR A 505 11.59 13.15 20.13
C TYR A 505 10.49 13.82 20.96
N ALA A 506 10.15 15.07 20.65
CA ALA A 506 9.06 15.78 21.34
C ALA A 506 7.72 15.05 21.15
N GLY A 507 7.44 14.55 19.97
CA GLY A 507 6.26 13.70 19.70
C GLY A 507 6.24 12.45 20.58
N PHE A 508 7.37 11.73 20.61
CA PHE A 508 7.49 10.52 21.43
C PHE A 508 7.31 10.80 22.94
N PHE A 509 8.01 11.80 23.49
CA PHE A 509 7.99 12.05 24.93
C PHE A 509 6.73 12.79 25.41
N ARG A 510 6.23 13.78 24.66
CA ARG A 510 5.10 14.61 25.07
C ARG A 510 3.75 14.01 24.70
N ILE A 511 3.71 13.10 23.73
CA ILE A 511 2.50 12.45 23.25
C ILE A 511 2.56 10.96 23.64
N GLY A 512 3.44 10.21 23.03
CA GLY A 512 3.52 8.77 23.18
C GLY A 512 3.75 8.28 24.61
N MET A 513 4.65 8.89 25.35
CA MET A 513 4.92 8.50 26.74
C MET A 513 3.79 8.89 27.71
N VAL A 514 3.11 10.00 27.48
CA VAL A 514 1.92 10.40 28.26
C VAL A 514 0.80 9.38 28.06
N HIS A 515 0.56 8.98 26.81
CA HIS A 515 -0.43 7.95 26.47
C HIS A 515 -0.08 6.58 27.11
N ARG A 516 1.19 6.16 27.05
CA ARG A 516 1.67 4.93 27.69
C ARG A 516 1.57 4.98 29.22
N ASN A 517 1.85 6.13 29.79
CA ASN A 517 1.76 6.32 31.25
C ASN A 517 0.35 6.03 31.79
N GLU A 518 -0.71 6.35 31.04
CA GLU A 518 -2.09 6.09 31.46
C GLU A 518 -2.36 4.61 31.76
N ARG A 519 -1.61 3.70 31.13
CA ARG A 519 -1.70 2.24 31.29
C ARG A 519 -0.53 1.64 32.04
N ASP A 520 0.27 2.48 32.73
CA ASP A 520 1.49 2.02 33.43
C ASP A 520 2.44 1.24 32.52
N ALA A 521 2.64 1.74 31.31
CA ALA A 521 3.33 1.06 30.23
C ALA A 521 4.42 1.92 29.58
N ILE A 522 5.00 2.87 30.34
CA ILE A 522 6.11 3.68 29.84
C ILE A 522 7.32 2.78 29.54
N ILE A 523 8.02 3.11 28.50
CA ILE A 523 9.31 2.50 28.16
C ILE A 523 10.38 3.25 28.97
N GLU A 524 11.16 2.54 29.76
CA GLU A 524 12.28 3.13 30.47
C GLU A 524 13.36 3.53 29.45
N HIS A 525 13.96 4.70 29.64
CA HIS A 525 15.01 5.25 28.79
C HIS A 525 16.28 5.44 29.62
N GLY A 526 17.42 5.20 29.00
CA GLY A 526 18.70 5.12 29.63
C GLY A 526 19.29 6.46 30.12
N THR A 527 18.46 7.52 30.28
CA THR A 527 18.84 8.80 30.87
C THR A 527 17.63 9.50 31.48
N MET A 528 17.87 10.40 32.44
CA MET A 528 16.82 11.13 33.18
C MET A 528 15.81 10.19 33.85
N THR A 529 16.27 9.00 34.26
CA THR A 529 15.52 7.96 34.95
C THR A 529 16.06 7.78 36.37
N LEU A 530 15.15 7.51 37.28
CA LEU A 530 15.43 7.11 38.66
C LEU A 530 14.79 5.75 38.90
N ILE A 531 15.56 4.79 39.43
CA ILE A 531 15.13 3.41 39.66
C ILE A 531 15.35 3.07 41.12
N ARG A 532 14.35 2.46 41.76
CA ARG A 532 14.47 1.95 43.14
C ARG A 532 15.52 0.85 43.20
N ARG A 533 16.54 1.00 44.04
CA ARG A 533 17.64 0.04 44.19
C ARG A 533 17.16 -1.39 44.43
N ARG A 534 16.27 -1.60 45.40
CA ARG A 534 15.71 -2.94 45.68
C ARG A 534 14.89 -3.53 44.53
N ALA A 535 14.40 -2.71 43.60
CA ALA A 535 13.71 -3.21 42.41
C ALA A 535 14.74 -3.79 41.41
N ILE A 536 15.88 -3.13 41.23
CA ILE A 536 17.01 -3.68 40.46
C ILE A 536 17.52 -4.97 41.10
N ASP A 537 17.74 -4.99 42.41
CA ASP A 537 18.21 -6.19 43.13
C ASP A 537 17.28 -7.39 42.94
N ARG A 538 15.96 -7.15 42.83
CA ARG A 538 14.95 -8.21 42.62
C ARG A 538 14.94 -8.74 41.20
N VAL A 539 15.10 -7.89 40.16
CA VAL A 539 15.01 -8.31 38.77
C VAL A 539 16.38 -8.64 38.15
N GLY A 540 17.46 -8.26 38.83
CA GLY A 540 18.85 -8.44 38.39
C GLY A 540 19.39 -7.21 37.62
N PRO A 541 20.70 -7.20 37.34
CA PRO A 541 21.41 -6.09 36.74
C PRO A 541 20.99 -5.84 35.29
N TRP A 542 21.52 -4.78 34.68
CA TRP A 542 21.26 -4.48 33.26
C TRP A 542 21.72 -5.59 32.33
N ALA A 543 20.92 -5.86 31.30
CA ALA A 543 21.15 -6.95 30.36
C ALA A 543 22.27 -6.64 29.36
N GLU A 544 23.46 -7.16 29.56
CA GLU A 544 24.64 -6.95 28.68
C GLU A 544 24.47 -7.59 27.29
N TRP A 545 23.49 -8.48 27.10
CA TRP A 545 23.13 -9.09 25.82
C TRP A 545 22.21 -8.22 24.94
N CYS A 546 21.58 -7.18 25.51
CA CYS A 546 20.63 -6.29 24.85
C CYS A 546 21.25 -4.92 24.63
N ILE A 547 21.12 -4.40 23.41
CA ILE A 547 21.64 -3.06 23.09
C ILE A 547 20.73 -1.92 23.57
N CYS A 548 19.47 -2.25 23.95
CA CYS A 548 18.52 -1.37 24.62
C CYS A 548 18.30 -1.91 26.03
N GLU A 549 19.34 -1.85 26.84
CA GLU A 549 19.39 -2.37 28.21
C GLU A 549 18.38 -1.69 29.14
N ASP A 550 18.06 -0.43 28.83
CA ASP A 550 17.09 0.42 29.50
C ASP A 550 15.65 -0.08 29.29
N ALA A 551 15.20 -0.16 28.05
CA ALA A 551 13.85 -0.66 27.74
C ALA A 551 13.64 -2.11 28.23
N GLU A 552 14.70 -2.93 28.19
CA GLU A 552 14.70 -4.29 28.75
C GLU A 552 14.55 -4.30 30.26
N MET A 553 15.27 -3.43 30.96
CA MET A 553 15.17 -3.26 32.41
C MET A 553 13.76 -2.82 32.80
N GLY A 554 13.22 -1.81 32.15
CA GLY A 554 11.86 -1.32 32.38
C GLY A 554 10.80 -2.41 32.20
N LEU A 555 10.93 -3.26 31.16
CA LEU A 555 10.03 -4.38 30.92
C LEU A 555 10.11 -5.42 32.06
N ARG A 556 11.31 -5.79 32.53
CA ARG A 556 11.49 -6.71 33.67
C ARG A 556 10.89 -6.15 34.97
N LEU A 557 11.06 -4.85 35.21
CA LEU A 557 10.47 -4.19 36.37
C LEU A 557 8.94 -4.29 36.36
N LEU A 558 8.31 -4.02 35.22
CA LEU A 558 6.84 -4.12 35.05
C LEU A 558 6.37 -5.58 35.20
N GLU A 559 7.09 -6.55 34.60
CA GLU A 559 6.77 -7.98 34.74
C GLU A 559 6.91 -8.46 36.19
N ALA A 560 7.86 -7.92 36.95
CA ALA A 560 8.01 -8.20 38.38
C ALA A 560 6.89 -7.56 39.27
N GLY A 561 6.01 -6.76 38.65
CA GLY A 561 4.87 -6.11 39.33
C GLY A 561 5.18 -4.73 39.90
N TRP A 562 6.35 -4.16 39.59
CA TRP A 562 6.62 -2.76 39.91
C TRP A 562 5.84 -1.82 39.01
N ARG A 563 5.52 -0.63 39.55
CA ARG A 563 4.81 0.41 38.78
C ARG A 563 5.82 1.50 38.33
N SER A 564 5.49 2.15 37.25
CA SER A 564 6.23 3.31 36.75
C SER A 564 5.57 4.62 37.14
N ALA A 565 6.31 5.72 37.06
CA ALA A 565 5.78 7.07 37.09
C ALA A 565 6.43 7.92 35.97
N TYR A 566 5.62 8.66 35.23
CA TYR A 566 6.10 9.54 34.18
C TYR A 566 5.76 10.99 34.52
N CYS A 567 6.82 11.79 34.80
CA CYS A 567 6.69 13.22 34.99
C CYS A 567 6.92 13.92 33.65
N VAL A 568 5.98 14.73 33.19
CA VAL A 568 6.06 15.42 31.90
C VAL A 568 6.98 16.64 31.88
N GLU A 569 7.48 17.05 33.05
CA GLU A 569 8.43 18.17 33.18
C GLU A 569 9.82 17.77 32.72
N VAL A 570 10.49 18.67 32.00
CA VAL A 570 11.86 18.48 31.50
C VAL A 570 12.87 18.91 32.56
N PHE A 571 13.70 17.99 33.02
CA PHE A 571 14.73 18.26 34.02
C PHE A 571 16.15 18.22 33.46
N GLY A 572 16.33 17.80 32.20
CA GLY A 572 17.65 17.77 31.57
C GLY A 572 17.54 17.87 30.05
N ARG A 573 18.63 18.38 29.42
CA ARG A 573 18.72 18.53 27.99
C ARG A 573 20.04 17.99 27.48
N GLY A 574 19.98 17.01 26.57
CA GLY A 574 21.11 16.43 25.87
C GLY A 574 21.35 17.03 24.49
N LEU A 575 22.04 16.30 23.65
CA LEU A 575 22.32 16.66 22.25
C LEU A 575 21.61 15.72 21.29
N VAL A 576 21.20 16.25 20.14
CA VAL A 576 20.75 15.42 19.01
C VAL A 576 21.93 15.02 18.14
N PRO A 577 21.86 13.92 17.38
CA PRO A 577 22.90 13.55 16.42
C PRO A 577 23.22 14.67 15.43
N ASP A 578 24.50 14.92 15.20
CA ASP A 578 24.97 15.98 14.30
C ASP A 578 24.88 15.62 12.81
N SER A 579 24.73 14.34 12.48
CA SER A 579 24.75 13.84 11.11
C SER A 579 23.72 12.74 10.89
N PHE A 580 23.28 12.61 9.64
CA PHE A 580 22.39 11.53 9.23
C PHE A 580 22.98 10.13 9.50
N ALA A 581 24.32 9.97 9.36
CA ALA A 581 24.97 8.71 9.69
C ALA A 581 24.88 8.38 11.19
N GLY A 582 25.01 9.38 12.07
CA GLY A 582 24.81 9.25 13.52
C GLY A 582 23.37 8.89 13.86
N TYR A 583 22.41 9.62 13.29
CA TYR A 583 20.97 9.35 13.42
C TYR A 583 20.61 7.92 12.97
N LYS A 584 21.05 7.50 11.78
CA LYS A 584 20.81 6.15 11.25
C LYS A 584 21.36 5.06 12.19
N ARG A 585 22.59 5.23 12.71
CA ARG A 585 23.18 4.27 13.68
C ARG A 585 22.35 4.19 14.96
N GLN A 586 21.88 5.32 15.47
CA GLN A 586 21.05 5.37 16.67
C GLN A 586 19.71 4.62 16.44
N ARG A 587 19.01 4.90 15.32
CA ARG A 587 17.75 4.22 14.98
C ARG A 587 17.94 2.72 14.75
N HIS A 588 19.03 2.34 14.08
CA HIS A 588 19.35 0.92 13.90
C HIS A 588 19.55 0.20 15.25
N ARG A 589 20.25 0.81 16.22
CA ARG A 589 20.40 0.22 17.56
C ARG A 589 19.06 0.01 18.25
N TRP A 590 18.15 0.99 18.18
CA TRP A 590 16.83 0.88 18.80
C TRP A 590 15.96 -0.20 18.16
N ALA A 591 15.92 -0.24 16.84
CA ALA A 591 15.19 -1.28 16.11
C ALA A 591 15.76 -2.68 16.40
N PHE A 592 17.08 -2.82 16.43
CA PHE A 592 17.75 -4.09 16.73
C PHE A 592 17.47 -4.53 18.18
N GLY A 593 17.57 -3.62 19.14
CA GLY A 593 17.28 -3.88 20.55
C GLY A 593 15.81 -4.29 20.77
N ALA A 594 14.88 -3.63 20.10
CA ALA A 594 13.47 -4.01 20.13
C ALA A 594 13.25 -5.46 19.69
N VAL A 595 13.89 -5.88 18.57
CA VAL A 595 13.83 -7.26 18.09
C VAL A 595 14.46 -8.24 19.08
N GLN A 596 15.62 -7.88 19.71
CA GLN A 596 16.22 -8.71 20.75
C GLN A 596 15.28 -8.95 21.93
N ILE A 597 14.61 -7.89 22.42
CA ILE A 597 13.67 -7.96 23.54
C ILE A 597 12.44 -8.83 23.16
N VAL A 598 11.81 -8.59 22.00
CA VAL A 598 10.67 -9.39 21.54
C VAL A 598 11.06 -10.86 21.42
N ARG A 599 12.19 -11.17 20.77
CA ARG A 599 12.67 -12.55 20.59
C ARG A 599 12.91 -13.27 21.92
N ARG A 600 13.42 -12.57 22.93
CA ARG A 600 13.70 -13.13 24.24
C ARG A 600 12.45 -13.36 25.06
N TYR A 601 11.55 -12.36 25.05
CA TYR A 601 10.38 -12.30 25.94
C TYR A 601 9.04 -12.46 25.22
N TRP A 602 9.00 -13.00 23.98
CA TRP A 602 7.78 -13.11 23.18
C TRP A 602 6.60 -13.75 23.93
N ARG A 603 6.88 -14.70 24.83
CA ARG A 603 5.86 -15.36 25.66
C ARG A 603 5.15 -14.39 26.61
N TRP A 604 5.85 -13.35 27.09
CA TRP A 604 5.23 -12.37 27.99
C TRP A 604 4.15 -11.54 27.31
N PHE A 605 4.22 -11.42 25.99
CA PHE A 605 3.24 -10.69 25.19
C PHE A 605 2.04 -11.54 24.80
N MET A 606 2.09 -12.87 24.95
CA MET A 606 1.00 -13.76 24.60
C MET A 606 0.00 -13.93 25.74
N PRO A 607 -1.31 -14.02 25.45
CA PRO A 607 -2.32 -14.31 26.47
C PRO A 607 -2.14 -15.73 27.03
N GLY A 608 -2.46 -15.94 28.31
CA GLY A 608 -2.45 -17.28 28.94
C GLY A 608 -1.07 -17.83 29.34
N THR A 609 0.02 -17.03 29.24
CA THR A 609 1.40 -17.50 29.53
C THR A 609 1.85 -17.28 30.96
N GLY A 610 0.98 -16.82 31.86
CA GLY A 610 1.32 -16.55 33.27
C GLY A 610 2.11 -15.23 33.48
N SER A 611 2.36 -14.45 32.43
CA SER A 611 2.98 -13.13 32.54
C SER A 611 2.10 -12.16 33.33
N ARG A 612 2.71 -11.37 34.21
CA ARG A 612 2.04 -10.35 35.03
C ARG A 612 1.75 -9.05 34.27
N LEU A 613 2.28 -8.90 33.06
CA LEU A 613 2.02 -7.73 32.25
C LEU A 613 0.51 -7.59 31.94
N SER A 614 -0.04 -6.43 32.20
CA SER A 614 -1.42 -6.10 31.82
C SER A 614 -1.58 -6.07 30.29
N VAL A 615 -2.82 -6.18 29.82
CA VAL A 615 -3.13 -6.05 28.39
C VAL A 615 -2.64 -4.70 27.83
N GLY A 616 -2.80 -3.62 28.60
CA GLY A 616 -2.30 -2.30 28.24
C GLY A 616 -0.78 -2.25 28.09
N GLN A 617 -0.03 -2.87 29.01
CA GLN A 617 1.43 -2.96 28.95
C GLN A 617 1.89 -3.75 27.72
N ARG A 618 1.30 -4.92 27.47
CA ARG A 618 1.60 -5.74 26.27
C ARG A 618 1.34 -4.97 24.99
N TYR A 619 0.18 -4.33 24.90
CA TYR A 619 -0.18 -3.51 23.73
C TYR A 619 0.83 -2.38 23.50
N HIS A 620 1.12 -1.57 24.51
CA HIS A 620 1.98 -0.40 24.35
C HIS A 620 3.45 -0.74 24.08
N PHE A 621 3.97 -1.84 24.65
CA PHE A 621 5.30 -2.31 24.30
C PHE A 621 5.38 -2.75 22.84
N LEU A 622 4.41 -3.53 22.36
CA LEU A 622 4.36 -3.95 20.95
C LEU A 622 4.12 -2.75 20.03
N ALA A 623 3.14 -1.90 20.33
CA ALA A 623 2.81 -0.71 19.54
C ALA A 623 3.97 0.29 19.48
N GLY A 624 4.78 0.42 20.55
CA GLY A 624 5.96 1.28 20.55
C GLY A 624 7.07 0.83 19.58
N TRP A 625 7.04 -0.41 19.13
CA TRP A 625 8.01 -0.97 18.16
C TRP A 625 7.46 -1.11 16.74
N VAL A 626 6.15 -0.95 16.58
CA VAL A 626 5.48 -1.01 15.27
C VAL A 626 6.10 -0.09 14.22
N PRO A 627 6.52 1.16 14.52
CA PRO A 627 7.17 2.03 13.53
C PRO A 627 8.38 1.37 12.84
N TRP A 628 9.18 0.60 13.58
CA TRP A 628 10.34 -0.09 12.99
C TRP A 628 9.97 -1.18 11.99
N PHE A 629 8.84 -1.88 12.21
CA PHE A 629 8.30 -2.84 11.25
C PHE A 629 7.60 -2.15 10.08
N ALA A 630 6.96 -1.01 10.32
CA ALA A 630 6.32 -0.20 9.29
C ALA A 630 7.32 0.29 8.25
N ASP A 631 8.50 0.76 8.68
CA ASP A 631 9.57 1.21 7.79
C ASP A 631 10.05 0.06 6.87
N ALA A 632 10.25 -1.14 7.44
CA ALA A 632 10.62 -2.32 6.65
C ALA A 632 9.51 -2.71 5.65
N LEU A 633 8.25 -2.66 6.07
CA LEU A 633 7.10 -2.95 5.21
C LEU A 633 6.97 -1.94 4.07
N ASN A 634 7.18 -0.65 4.34
CA ASN A 634 7.17 0.41 3.33
C ASN A 634 8.24 0.19 2.25
N VAL A 635 9.44 -0.27 2.62
CA VAL A 635 10.49 -0.62 1.65
C VAL A 635 10.03 -1.76 0.74
N VAL A 636 9.41 -2.80 1.29
CA VAL A 636 8.87 -3.92 0.50
C VAL A 636 7.79 -3.42 -0.46
N LEU A 637 6.81 -2.65 0.03
CA LEU A 637 5.72 -2.09 -0.79
C LEU A 637 6.25 -1.19 -1.92
N LEU A 638 7.22 -0.32 -1.63
CA LEU A 638 7.83 0.54 -2.64
C LEU A 638 8.62 -0.28 -3.67
N SER A 639 9.32 -1.33 -3.26
CA SER A 639 10.07 -2.19 -4.17
C SER A 639 9.16 -2.98 -5.12
N GLU A 640 7.93 -3.30 -4.73
CA GLU A 640 6.93 -3.93 -5.60
C GLU A 640 6.23 -2.92 -6.53
N LEU A 641 6.01 -1.69 -6.08
CA LEU A 641 5.37 -0.64 -6.88
C LEU A 641 6.30 -0.08 -7.97
N VAL A 642 7.59 0.06 -7.70
CA VAL A 642 8.58 0.62 -8.65
C VAL A 642 8.66 -0.17 -9.95
N PRO A 643 8.75 -1.52 -9.99
CA PRO A 643 8.75 -2.28 -11.23
C PRO A 643 7.45 -2.11 -12.03
N VAL A 644 6.29 -2.01 -11.36
CA VAL A 644 4.98 -1.84 -12.03
C VAL A 644 4.89 -0.49 -12.72
N VAL A 645 5.37 0.58 -12.07
CA VAL A 645 5.41 1.93 -12.64
C VAL A 645 6.49 2.04 -13.72
N TRP A 646 7.64 1.41 -13.54
CA TRP A 646 8.80 1.50 -14.45
C TRP A 646 8.61 0.69 -15.73
N THR A 647 8.03 -0.51 -15.64
CA THR A 647 7.71 -1.33 -16.83
C THR A 647 6.54 -0.73 -17.62
N GLY A 648 5.66 0.03 -16.97
CA GLY A 648 4.62 0.82 -17.66
C GLY A 648 5.18 1.94 -18.53
N ARG A 649 6.30 2.56 -18.13
CA ARG A 649 6.93 3.67 -18.90
C ARG A 649 7.89 3.25 -20.01
N ARG A 650 8.44 2.02 -19.98
CA ARG A 650 9.39 1.55 -21.02
C ARG A 650 8.74 0.88 -22.24
N ARG A 651 7.42 0.73 -22.25
CA ARG A 651 6.66 0.14 -23.39
C ARG A 651 5.66 1.12 -23.99
N SER A 652 5.82 2.42 -23.74
CA SER A 652 5.10 3.50 -24.42
C SER A 652 5.96 4.08 -25.55
#